data_b5fd56c3a8c611f6acfa80064d4420a5
#
_entry.id   b5fd56c3a8c611f6acfa80064d4420a5
#
_cell.length_a   1.000
_cell.length_b   1.000
_cell.length_c   1.000
_cell.angle_alpha   90.00
_cell.angle_beta   90.00
_cell.angle_gamma   90.00
#
_symmetry.space_group_name_H-M   'P 1'
#
loop_
_entity.id
_entity.type
_entity.pdbx_description
1 polymer ?
#
loop_
_entity_poly.entity_id
_entity_poly.type
_entity_poly.pdbx_seq_one_letter_code
_entity_poly.pdbx_strand_id
1 'polypeptide(L)'
;MSWLAPYFGHETVSAAAMADARQMASFDLGQMIFRHQPVYHRSKDPREQGIWRFGEQWLRYLTLGAVERPPREGTTTLGEQHVEGNRHEIDASLFEKLPTGSMMAWNIVPRSETQIKAEINQMLYQSEKGGSREAKFTTEQAHAALDTIMRSGQRIFYLQTGIYLQSRSLAGLLDATEQAATQIRGSGCLSVIEPRYDLISQDSFVRSLPAVYDFTHDRNAALRARKTYTAHLAALLPFYGNKSGSKHPCYIMYSRTGEPFYLNPFHPDDRVKVSHELFFGPSGSGKSASIVYMAMQSMAVNNPRMFIFDYGNSFKLLADYMERYGKRVKRITLDNSSDEVLAPFFETEKALKEAEEIERINRGEWAPKAKKGTLNLEKATGDNPADGDDAAADSGNSSADDDEERSYLAEMEYILRIMVTGGNDAVTLSQPQISRINAALVRGLRLSQQKGEPHARPSHMAQAMREMADEEATREGRLEEIAVDLRNMADAIELWTTGLRGKLFNRHAEGFSADYDLTVIELGALGKKGREDMLAVAGLSAIYTIIALAEKLQGSGRAIEVKIDEAHLWAKIRLLMGGLVTGAKVFRKLGCWLNVITQDISDFADTDAQKILGNAEFWWLMRLDEKEIRQAGTVLNLSDEARHLIQFLRKEERRFVEGVSLSEKFDSAMVRFVPPSLMLALGQTDGKEKEARYRLMREHGISELDAALMIADHIEQARRKYQERQAA
;
A
#
# COMPACT_ATOMS: atom_id res chain seq x y z
N MET A 1 5.85 25.45 28.41
CA MET A 1 5.68 26.42 27.30
C MET A 1 6.64 26.20 26.12
N SER A 2 7.73 25.44 26.27
CA SER A 2 8.67 25.17 25.16
C SER A 2 8.07 24.40 23.97
N TRP A 3 7.02 23.60 24.16
CA TRP A 3 6.32 22.85 23.11
C TRP A 3 5.43 23.71 22.20
N LEU A 4 5.05 24.91 22.62
CA LEU A 4 4.31 25.86 21.79
C LEU A 4 5.22 26.73 20.90
N ALA A 5 6.49 26.75 21.20
CA ALA A 5 7.48 27.56 20.50
C ALA A 5 7.55 27.35 18.97
N PRO A 6 7.34 26.12 18.39
CA PRO A 6 7.31 25.94 16.95
C PRO A 6 6.16 26.64 16.23
N TYR A 7 5.09 26.98 16.97
CA TYR A 7 3.88 27.58 16.39
C TYR A 7 3.90 29.11 16.39
N PHE A 8 4.73 29.71 17.25
CA PHE A 8 4.68 31.15 17.52
C PHE A 8 5.98 31.93 17.22
N GLY A 9 6.90 31.37 16.42
CA GLY A 9 8.12 32.01 15.94
C GLY A 9 9.11 32.40 17.03
N HIS A 10 10.27 31.80 17.01
CA HIS A 10 11.32 31.95 18.00
C HIS A 10 12.08 33.27 17.92
N GLU A 11 12.00 34.06 18.98
CA GLU A 11 13.18 34.69 19.58
C GLU A 11 13.25 34.24 21.02
N THR A 12 14.35 33.65 21.42
CA THR A 12 14.63 33.36 22.84
C THR A 12 14.66 34.69 23.58
N VAL A 13 13.61 34.91 24.34
CA VAL A 13 13.56 36.07 25.27
C VAL A 13 14.71 35.85 26.24
N SER A 14 15.71 36.72 26.20
CA SER A 14 16.86 36.66 27.10
C SER A 14 16.42 36.77 28.56
N ALA A 15 17.16 36.16 29.49
CA ALA A 15 16.89 36.27 30.91
C ALA A 15 16.81 37.74 31.39
N ALA A 16 17.51 38.68 30.75
CA ALA A 16 17.44 40.08 30.97
C ALA A 16 16.09 40.69 30.57
N ALA A 17 15.55 40.30 29.41
CA ALA A 17 14.22 40.78 28.97
C ALA A 17 13.09 40.20 29.86
N MET A 18 13.27 39.00 30.46
CA MET A 18 12.34 38.49 31.48
C MET A 18 12.42 39.25 32.79
N ALA A 19 13.59 39.77 33.20
CA ALA A 19 13.73 40.58 34.40
C ALA A 19 13.07 41.95 34.22
N ASP A 20 13.23 42.58 33.06
CA ASP A 20 12.54 43.85 32.73
C ASP A 20 11.03 43.70 32.63
N ALA A 21 10.54 42.60 32.08
CA ALA A 21 9.12 42.29 32.00
C ALA A 21 8.43 42.17 33.40
N ARG A 22 9.19 41.82 34.45
CA ARG A 22 8.69 41.77 35.82
C ARG A 22 8.47 43.16 36.44
N GLN A 23 9.02 44.23 35.85
CA GLN A 23 8.82 45.58 36.33
C GLN A 23 7.69 46.32 35.60
N MET A 24 7.13 45.77 34.53
CA MET A 24 6.01 46.41 33.81
C MET A 24 4.67 46.14 34.52
N ALA A 25 3.95 47.23 34.81
CA ALA A 25 2.66 47.22 35.50
C ALA A 25 1.49 46.66 34.69
N SER A 26 1.66 46.38 33.41
CA SER A 26 0.68 45.74 32.51
C SER A 26 1.36 44.72 31.63
N PHE A 27 1.07 43.46 31.87
CA PHE A 27 1.59 42.36 31.12
C PHE A 27 0.61 41.99 30.01
N ASP A 28 0.94 42.30 28.75
CA ASP A 28 0.13 41.88 27.61
C ASP A 28 0.61 40.52 27.13
N LEU A 29 -0.09 39.46 27.52
CA LEU A 29 0.19 38.08 27.12
C LEU A 29 0.16 37.92 25.58
N GLY A 30 -0.64 38.76 24.90
CA GLY A 30 -0.72 38.77 23.44
C GLY A 30 0.59 39.19 22.77
N GLN A 31 1.31 40.16 23.34
CA GLN A 31 2.59 40.62 22.82
C GLN A 31 3.71 39.56 23.00
N MET A 32 3.61 38.71 24.02
CA MET A 32 4.58 37.63 24.22
C MET A 32 4.34 36.43 23.32
N ILE A 33 3.10 36.18 22.91
CA ILE A 33 2.73 35.04 22.10
C ILE A 33 2.88 35.36 20.61
N PHE A 34 2.61 36.61 20.23
CA PHE A 34 2.57 37.02 18.83
C PHE A 34 3.72 37.96 18.46
N ARG A 35 4.51 37.58 17.47
CA ARG A 35 5.64 38.35 16.95
C ARG A 35 5.23 39.71 16.35
N HIS A 36 3.97 39.81 15.88
CA HIS A 36 3.41 40.99 15.27
C HIS A 36 2.17 41.43 16.04
N GLN A 37 1.96 42.75 16.15
CA GLN A 37 0.78 43.30 16.78
C GLN A 37 -0.50 42.78 16.10
N PRO A 38 -1.43 42.15 16.82
CA PRO A 38 -2.65 41.60 16.23
C PRO A 38 -3.57 42.73 15.81
N VAL A 39 -4.09 42.67 14.60
CA VAL A 39 -5.06 43.63 14.07
C VAL A 39 -6.40 42.92 13.87
N TYR A 40 -7.46 43.38 14.56
CA TYR A 40 -8.80 42.90 14.30
C TYR A 40 -9.32 43.47 12.97
N HIS A 41 -9.75 42.56 12.08
CA HIS A 41 -10.29 42.94 10.77
C HIS A 41 -11.74 43.43 10.94
N ARG A 42 -11.98 44.70 10.71
CA ARG A 42 -13.31 45.32 10.72
C ARG A 42 -13.90 45.30 9.31
N SER A 43 -14.95 44.54 9.09
CA SER A 43 -15.68 44.52 7.83
C SER A 43 -17.17 44.67 8.04
N LYS A 44 -17.86 45.14 7.01
CA LYS A 44 -19.32 45.19 6.94
C LYS A 44 -19.91 43.86 6.41
N ASP A 45 -19.08 42.99 5.81
CA ASP A 45 -19.49 41.67 5.36
C ASP A 45 -19.64 40.75 6.57
N PRO A 46 -20.84 40.21 6.84
CA PRO A 46 -21.04 39.27 7.94
C PRO A 46 -20.17 38.02 7.87
N ARG A 47 -19.71 37.62 6.69
CA ARG A 47 -18.82 36.46 6.49
C ARG A 47 -17.41 36.73 7.00
N GLU A 48 -17.01 38.00 7.12
CA GLU A 48 -15.68 38.43 7.57
C GLU A 48 -15.61 38.75 9.06
N GLN A 49 -16.63 38.45 9.84
CA GLN A 49 -16.63 38.65 11.28
C GLN A 49 -15.66 37.71 12.00
N GLY A 50 -15.06 38.15 13.07
CA GLY A 50 -14.17 37.36 13.92
C GLY A 50 -12.79 37.05 13.30
N ILE A 51 -12.37 37.84 12.31
CA ILE A 51 -11.07 37.67 11.65
C ILE A 51 -10.01 38.56 12.30
N TRP A 52 -8.86 37.94 12.52
CA TRP A 52 -7.66 38.61 13.01
C TRP A 52 -6.54 38.53 11.97
N ARG A 53 -5.69 39.53 11.95
CA ARG A 53 -4.48 39.56 11.14
C ARG A 53 -3.25 39.67 12.02
N PHE A 54 -2.32 38.74 11.87
CA PHE A 54 -1.01 38.72 12.53
C PHE A 54 0.09 38.76 11.46
N GLY A 55 0.63 39.95 11.22
CA GLY A 55 1.56 40.14 10.10
C GLY A 55 0.90 39.80 8.76
N GLU A 56 1.40 38.74 8.10
CA GLU A 56 0.86 38.28 6.81
C GLU A 56 -0.18 37.15 6.97
N GLN A 57 -0.42 36.67 8.18
CA GLN A 57 -1.36 35.58 8.43
C GLN A 57 -2.74 36.14 8.81
N TRP A 58 -3.76 35.57 8.21
CA TRP A 58 -5.17 35.80 8.53
C TRP A 58 -5.68 34.61 9.35
N LEU A 59 -6.27 34.88 10.50
CA LEU A 59 -6.73 33.89 11.46
C LEU A 59 -8.18 34.09 11.82
N ARG A 60 -8.88 32.99 12.08
CA ARG A 60 -10.25 32.98 12.62
C ARG A 60 -10.40 31.82 13.58
N TYR A 61 -11.20 32.01 14.61
CA TYR A 61 -11.71 30.94 15.46
C TYR A 61 -13.13 30.61 15.03
N LEU A 62 -13.35 29.38 14.58
CA LEU A 62 -14.65 28.83 14.25
C LEU A 62 -15.20 28.11 15.49
N THR A 63 -16.23 28.71 16.12
CA THR A 63 -16.83 28.17 17.33
C THR A 63 -17.67 26.96 16.99
N LEU A 64 -17.47 25.86 17.72
CA LEU A 64 -18.31 24.67 17.65
C LEU A 64 -19.41 24.75 18.72
N GLY A 65 -20.56 24.21 18.40
CA GLY A 65 -21.72 24.18 19.29
C GLY A 65 -21.77 22.90 20.14
N ALA A 66 -22.94 22.27 20.20
CA ALA A 66 -23.15 21.06 20.98
C ALA A 66 -22.64 19.79 20.22
N VAL A 67 -22.43 18.74 21.00
CA VAL A 67 -22.32 17.37 20.46
C VAL A 67 -23.74 16.89 20.16
N GLU A 68 -24.09 16.79 18.88
CA GLU A 68 -25.45 16.45 18.42
C GLU A 68 -25.69 14.94 18.38
N ARG A 69 -24.68 14.18 18.03
CA ARG A 69 -24.70 12.72 18.03
C ARG A 69 -23.45 12.18 18.72
N PRO A 70 -23.50 10.97 19.28
CA PRO A 70 -22.31 10.33 19.83
C PRO A 70 -21.20 10.30 18.78
N PRO A 71 -20.04 10.92 19.06
CA PRO A 71 -18.90 10.83 18.16
C PRO A 71 -18.33 9.42 18.15
N ARG A 72 -17.76 9.00 17.04
CA ARG A 72 -16.99 7.77 16.96
C ARG A 72 -15.63 7.94 17.64
N GLU A 73 -15.08 6.84 18.13
CA GLU A 73 -13.73 6.83 18.68
C GLU A 73 -12.72 7.27 17.64
N GLY A 74 -11.80 8.14 18.01
CA GLY A 74 -10.80 8.66 17.08
C GLY A 74 -11.28 9.73 16.10
N THR A 75 -12.50 10.29 16.27
CA THR A 75 -13.05 11.32 15.37
C THR A 75 -12.09 12.50 15.14
N THR A 76 -11.33 12.91 16.14
CA THR A 76 -10.41 14.05 16.07
C THR A 76 -8.93 13.65 16.22
N THR A 77 -8.63 12.36 16.11
CA THR A 77 -7.24 11.90 16.09
C THR A 77 -6.55 12.28 14.77
N LEU A 78 -5.24 12.13 14.71
CA LEU A 78 -4.49 12.20 13.44
C LEU A 78 -4.54 10.82 12.77
N GLY A 79 -4.92 10.79 11.49
CA GLY A 79 -4.93 9.57 10.71
C GLY A 79 -6.32 9.07 10.40
N GLU A 80 -6.58 7.81 10.70
CA GLU A 80 -7.82 7.10 10.40
C GLU A 80 -8.69 6.90 11.66
N GLN A 81 -9.97 6.72 11.42
CA GLN A 81 -10.93 6.20 12.40
C GLN A 81 -11.59 4.95 11.85
N HIS A 82 -11.97 4.01 12.73
CA HIS A 82 -12.69 2.82 12.33
C HIS A 82 -14.18 3.07 12.15
N VAL A 83 -14.76 2.40 11.16
CA VAL A 83 -16.20 2.34 10.99
C VAL A 83 -16.74 1.20 11.84
N GLU A 84 -17.74 1.48 12.67
CA GLU A 84 -18.29 0.52 13.62
C GLU A 84 -18.82 -0.74 12.90
N GLY A 85 -18.40 -1.91 13.36
CA GLY A 85 -18.89 -3.20 12.88
C GLY A 85 -18.08 -3.85 11.75
N ASN A 86 -17.11 -3.18 11.16
CA ASN A 86 -16.28 -3.76 10.10
C ASN A 86 -14.79 -3.50 10.33
N ARG A 87 -13.99 -4.55 10.49
CA ARG A 87 -12.54 -4.49 10.73
C ARG A 87 -11.76 -3.80 9.61
N HIS A 88 -12.27 -3.88 8.39
CA HIS A 88 -11.58 -3.43 7.19
C HIS A 88 -12.04 -2.05 6.72
N GLU A 89 -13.10 -1.51 7.31
CA GLU A 89 -13.59 -0.19 6.95
C GLU A 89 -12.97 0.88 7.84
N ILE A 90 -12.17 1.73 7.22
CA ILE A 90 -11.55 2.89 7.84
C ILE A 90 -11.84 4.14 7.04
N ASP A 91 -12.03 5.26 7.73
CA ASP A 91 -12.21 6.58 7.12
C ASP A 91 -11.15 7.54 7.65
N ALA A 92 -10.86 8.59 6.91
CA ALA A 92 -10.06 9.68 7.44
C ALA A 92 -10.82 10.34 8.61
N SER A 93 -10.12 10.57 9.71
CA SER A 93 -10.71 11.26 10.86
C SER A 93 -11.19 12.67 10.47
N LEU A 94 -12.12 13.23 11.26
CA LEU A 94 -12.60 14.60 11.01
C LEU A 94 -11.44 15.60 10.99
N PHE A 95 -10.47 15.44 11.89
CA PHE A 95 -9.33 16.36 11.97
C PHE A 95 -8.49 16.35 10.69
N GLU A 96 -8.34 15.20 10.03
CA GLU A 96 -7.61 15.08 8.77
C GLU A 96 -8.32 15.74 7.58
N LYS A 97 -9.65 15.84 7.65
CA LYS A 97 -10.49 16.49 6.62
C LYS A 97 -10.48 18.02 6.74
N LEU A 98 -9.93 18.58 7.82
CA LEU A 98 -9.85 20.02 8.03
C LEU A 98 -8.74 20.66 7.16
N PRO A 99 -8.84 21.95 6.83
CA PRO A 99 -7.80 22.71 6.12
C PRO A 99 -6.44 22.57 6.81
N THR A 100 -5.37 22.55 6.01
CA THR A 100 -4.01 22.44 6.53
C THR A 100 -3.68 23.60 7.47
N GLY A 101 -3.08 23.27 8.63
CA GLY A 101 -2.74 24.25 9.65
C GLY A 101 -3.89 24.58 10.60
N SER A 102 -5.00 23.85 10.54
CA SER A 102 -6.08 23.94 11.54
C SER A 102 -5.60 23.50 12.92
N MET A 103 -6.04 24.19 13.97
CA MET A 103 -5.76 23.83 15.36
C MET A 103 -7.08 23.73 16.12
N MET A 104 -7.38 22.58 16.71
CA MET A 104 -8.55 22.42 17.57
C MET A 104 -8.21 22.79 19.01
N ALA A 105 -9.12 23.53 19.65
CA ALA A 105 -9.02 23.90 21.06
C ALA A 105 -10.16 23.29 21.85
N TRP A 106 -9.84 22.68 22.99
CA TRP A 106 -10.81 22.13 23.92
C TRP A 106 -10.60 22.74 25.30
N ASN A 107 -11.65 23.34 25.82
CA ASN A 107 -11.71 23.81 27.22
C ASN A 107 -12.70 22.92 27.98
N ILE A 108 -12.17 22.05 28.80
CA ILE A 108 -12.94 21.05 29.54
C ILE A 108 -13.01 21.48 31.01
N VAL A 109 -14.22 21.66 31.50
CA VAL A 109 -14.44 22.09 32.88
C VAL A 109 -15.08 20.96 33.68
N PRO A 110 -14.37 20.38 34.63
CA PRO A 110 -14.91 19.38 35.52
C PRO A 110 -15.87 20.04 36.52
N ARG A 111 -17.00 19.38 36.78
CA ARG A 111 -17.96 19.77 37.81
C ARG A 111 -18.25 18.54 38.67
N SER A 112 -18.57 18.78 39.94
CA SER A 112 -19.00 17.69 40.81
C SER A 112 -20.34 17.12 40.35
N GLU A 113 -20.54 15.82 40.53
CA GLU A 113 -21.80 15.16 40.19
C GLU A 113 -23.00 15.79 40.90
N THR A 114 -22.82 16.21 42.16
CA THR A 114 -23.83 16.92 42.95
C THR A 114 -24.25 18.24 42.27
N GLN A 115 -23.30 19.02 41.78
CA GLN A 115 -23.57 20.27 41.07
C GLN A 115 -24.33 20.04 39.76
N ILE A 116 -23.90 19.05 38.98
CA ILE A 116 -24.57 18.70 37.70
C ILE A 116 -25.99 18.20 37.94
N LYS A 117 -26.20 17.32 38.95
CA LYS A 117 -27.54 16.86 39.33
C LYS A 117 -28.45 18.01 39.80
N ALA A 118 -27.92 18.95 40.59
CA ALA A 118 -28.66 20.14 41.02
C ALA A 118 -29.09 21.02 39.84
N GLU A 119 -28.18 21.24 38.86
CA GLU A 119 -28.50 22.01 37.66
C GLU A 119 -29.56 21.31 36.79
N ILE A 120 -29.47 19.98 36.61
CA ILE A 120 -30.47 19.21 35.84
C ILE A 120 -31.84 19.25 36.55
N ASN A 121 -31.87 19.06 37.85
CA ASN A 121 -33.09 19.14 38.64
C ASN A 121 -33.72 20.54 38.55
N GLN A 122 -32.91 21.61 38.55
CA GLN A 122 -33.40 22.96 38.33
C GLN A 122 -34.01 23.15 36.94
N MET A 123 -33.39 22.58 35.89
CA MET A 123 -33.94 22.57 34.54
C MET A 123 -35.26 21.80 34.47
N LEU A 124 -35.34 20.64 35.11
CA LEU A 124 -36.58 19.85 35.22
C LEU A 124 -37.70 20.69 35.87
N TYR A 125 -37.45 21.26 37.01
CA TYR A 125 -38.43 22.08 37.70
C TYR A 125 -38.95 23.27 36.87
N GLN A 126 -38.07 23.87 36.05
CA GLN A 126 -38.44 24.96 35.16
C GLN A 126 -39.24 24.47 33.95
N SER A 127 -38.84 23.35 33.36
CA SER A 127 -39.49 22.81 32.15
C SER A 127 -40.84 22.15 32.45
N GLU A 128 -41.01 21.51 33.60
CA GLU A 128 -42.31 20.95 34.06
C GLU A 128 -43.41 22.01 34.23
N LYS A 129 -43.03 23.23 34.54
CA LYS A 129 -43.96 24.36 34.62
C LYS A 129 -44.33 24.92 33.26
N GLY A 130 -43.59 24.58 32.20
CA GLY A 130 -43.81 25.04 30.84
C GLY A 130 -44.76 24.14 30.06
N GLY A 131 -45.83 24.71 29.49
CA GLY A 131 -46.77 23.95 28.65
C GLY A 131 -46.33 23.76 27.18
N SER A 132 -45.17 24.30 26.80
CA SER A 132 -44.71 24.25 25.42
C SER A 132 -44.18 22.88 25.03
N ARG A 133 -44.13 22.59 23.75
CA ARG A 133 -43.53 21.35 23.18
C ARG A 133 -42.04 21.28 23.52
N GLU A 134 -41.36 22.42 23.50
CA GLU A 134 -39.94 22.53 23.85
C GLU A 134 -39.68 22.21 25.31
N ALA A 135 -40.57 22.67 26.23
CA ALA A 135 -40.47 22.33 27.65
C ALA A 135 -40.60 20.83 27.89
N LYS A 136 -41.53 20.14 27.20
CA LYS A 136 -41.68 18.68 27.29
C LYS A 136 -40.42 17.95 26.81
N PHE A 137 -39.86 18.37 25.67
CA PHE A 137 -38.63 17.80 25.13
C PHE A 137 -37.44 17.99 26.10
N THR A 138 -37.32 19.18 26.69
CA THR A 138 -36.29 19.47 27.72
C THR A 138 -36.46 18.58 28.97
N THR A 139 -37.70 18.32 29.39
CA THR A 139 -37.99 17.42 30.51
C THR A 139 -37.54 15.98 30.18
N GLU A 140 -37.87 15.46 29.01
CA GLU A 140 -37.45 14.13 28.59
C GLU A 140 -35.94 13.98 28.50
N GLN A 141 -35.23 14.97 27.96
CA GLN A 141 -33.76 14.99 27.90
C GLN A 141 -33.13 15.04 29.30
N ALA A 142 -33.69 15.83 30.20
CA ALA A 142 -33.17 15.93 31.54
C ALA A 142 -33.34 14.62 32.33
N HIS A 143 -34.48 13.95 32.21
CA HIS A 143 -34.68 12.60 32.77
C HIS A 143 -33.71 11.59 32.20
N ALA A 144 -33.53 11.54 30.87
CA ALA A 144 -32.60 10.65 30.20
C ALA A 144 -31.15 10.90 30.69
N ALA A 145 -30.79 12.17 30.93
CA ALA A 145 -29.46 12.52 31.47
C ALA A 145 -29.26 12.02 32.91
N LEU A 146 -30.25 12.16 33.78
CA LEU A 146 -30.18 11.62 35.12
C LEU A 146 -30.10 10.09 35.14
N ASP A 147 -30.91 9.43 34.30
CA ASP A 147 -30.86 7.96 34.13
C ASP A 147 -29.50 7.49 33.67
N THR A 148 -28.91 8.18 32.71
CA THR A 148 -27.56 7.86 32.18
C THR A 148 -26.50 8.00 33.27
N ILE A 149 -26.53 9.07 34.06
CA ILE A 149 -25.61 9.25 35.19
C ILE A 149 -25.79 8.13 36.23
N MET A 150 -27.03 7.76 36.55
CA MET A 150 -27.33 6.80 37.61
C MET A 150 -27.05 5.35 37.21
N ARG A 151 -27.35 4.96 35.94
CA ARG A 151 -27.24 3.58 35.48
C ARG A 151 -25.89 3.23 34.89
N SER A 152 -25.28 4.13 34.13
CA SER A 152 -24.04 3.85 33.40
C SER A 152 -22.78 4.45 34.06
N GLY A 153 -22.92 5.18 35.16
CA GLY A 153 -21.79 5.85 35.82
C GLY A 153 -21.13 6.96 35.00
N GLN A 154 -21.76 7.37 33.90
CA GLN A 154 -21.28 8.47 33.05
C GLN A 154 -21.27 9.78 33.84
N ARG A 155 -20.21 10.57 33.67
CA ARG A 155 -20.13 11.92 34.18
C ARG A 155 -20.42 12.94 33.10
N ILE A 156 -20.86 14.11 33.49
CA ILE A 156 -21.07 15.24 32.57
C ILE A 156 -20.04 16.32 32.88
N PHE A 157 -19.41 16.80 31.85
CA PHE A 157 -18.47 17.91 31.83
C PHE A 157 -19.03 19.07 31.02
N TYR A 158 -18.51 20.26 31.24
CA TYR A 158 -18.71 21.36 30.31
C TYR A 158 -17.57 21.37 29.28
N LEU A 159 -17.92 21.43 28.04
CA LEU A 159 -17.00 21.47 26.92
C LEU A 159 -17.25 22.72 26.08
N GLN A 160 -16.23 23.58 25.98
CA GLN A 160 -16.17 24.62 24.98
C GLN A 160 -15.07 24.24 23.95
N THR A 161 -15.43 24.20 22.67
CA THR A 161 -14.50 23.79 21.64
C THR A 161 -14.65 24.62 20.38
N GLY A 162 -13.61 24.67 19.58
CA GLY A 162 -13.59 25.33 18.29
C GLY A 162 -12.27 25.10 17.57
N ILE A 163 -12.16 25.70 16.39
CA ILE A 163 -11.05 25.49 15.47
C ILE A 163 -10.45 26.82 15.08
N TYR A 164 -9.15 27.00 15.31
CA TYR A 164 -8.39 28.07 14.71
C TYR A 164 -8.04 27.71 13.26
N LEU A 165 -8.45 28.56 12.34
CA LEU A 165 -8.17 28.47 10.93
C LEU A 165 -7.20 29.59 10.54
N GLN A 166 -6.29 29.30 9.60
CA GLN A 166 -5.30 30.26 9.14
C GLN A 166 -5.10 30.22 7.63
N SER A 167 -4.77 31.37 7.05
CA SER A 167 -4.39 31.47 5.64
C SER A 167 -3.50 32.72 5.41
N ARG A 168 -2.74 32.72 4.34
CA ARG A 168 -1.96 33.89 3.90
C ARG A 168 -2.80 34.97 3.20
N SER A 169 -4.05 34.67 2.85
CA SER A 169 -4.98 35.63 2.22
C SER A 169 -6.35 35.57 2.85
N LEU A 170 -7.08 36.68 2.79
CA LEU A 170 -8.45 36.77 3.30
C LEU A 170 -9.37 35.81 2.54
N ALA A 171 -9.29 35.76 1.23
CA ALA A 171 -10.08 34.84 0.42
C ALA A 171 -9.81 33.37 0.80
N GLY A 172 -8.54 32.99 0.92
CA GLY A 172 -8.18 31.63 1.34
C GLY A 172 -8.64 31.30 2.77
N LEU A 173 -8.76 32.29 3.69
CA LEU A 173 -9.34 32.06 5.02
C LEU A 173 -10.85 31.83 4.95
N LEU A 174 -11.55 32.55 4.09
CA LEU A 174 -12.99 32.36 3.86
C LEU A 174 -13.27 30.97 3.31
N ASP A 175 -12.51 30.55 2.27
CA ASP A 175 -12.61 29.22 1.69
C ASP A 175 -12.32 28.12 2.75
N ALA A 176 -11.24 28.30 3.53
CA ALA A 176 -10.90 27.35 4.60
C ALA A 176 -12.01 27.28 5.67
N THR A 177 -12.70 28.41 5.94
CA THR A 177 -13.82 28.44 6.89
C THR A 177 -15.01 27.63 6.38
N GLU A 178 -15.36 27.80 5.09
CA GLU A 178 -16.45 27.03 4.47
C GLU A 178 -16.14 25.55 4.39
N GLN A 179 -14.92 25.19 4.02
CA GLN A 179 -14.44 23.82 3.99
C GLN A 179 -14.54 23.18 5.37
N ALA A 180 -14.00 23.83 6.41
CA ALA A 180 -14.06 23.32 7.79
C ALA A 180 -15.50 23.13 8.27
N ALA A 181 -16.36 24.14 8.06
CA ALA A 181 -17.77 24.08 8.46
C ALA A 181 -18.51 22.93 7.76
N THR A 182 -18.24 22.70 6.48
CA THR A 182 -18.84 21.61 5.68
C THR A 182 -18.41 20.26 6.21
N GLN A 183 -17.10 20.05 6.48
CA GLN A 183 -16.59 18.78 7.01
C GLN A 183 -17.16 18.47 8.42
N ILE A 184 -17.27 19.49 9.27
CA ILE A 184 -17.83 19.31 10.62
C ILE A 184 -19.31 18.95 10.56
N ARG A 185 -20.11 19.64 9.75
CA ARG A 185 -21.53 19.30 9.55
C ARG A 185 -21.68 17.91 8.94
N GLY A 186 -20.83 17.57 7.96
CA GLY A 186 -20.81 16.25 7.33
C GLY A 186 -20.53 15.11 8.30
N SER A 187 -19.76 15.36 9.39
CA SER A 187 -19.53 14.36 10.44
C SER A 187 -20.78 14.01 11.24
N GLY A 188 -21.76 14.90 11.27
CA GLY A 188 -23.02 14.76 12.01
C GLY A 188 -22.90 14.70 13.53
N CYS A 189 -21.68 14.80 14.09
CA CYS A 189 -21.47 14.70 15.53
C CYS A 189 -21.34 16.07 16.23
N LEU A 190 -20.93 17.11 15.53
CA LEU A 190 -20.69 18.46 16.07
C LEU A 190 -21.45 19.50 15.27
N SER A 191 -22.08 20.46 15.94
CA SER A 191 -22.65 21.64 15.30
C SER A 191 -21.62 22.76 15.15
N VAL A 192 -21.85 23.64 14.18
CA VAL A 192 -21.00 24.80 13.89
C VAL A 192 -21.81 26.07 14.09
N ILE A 193 -21.27 27.02 14.82
CA ILE A 193 -21.80 28.37 14.85
C ILE A 193 -21.26 29.14 13.65
N GLU A 194 -22.11 29.45 12.70
CA GLU A 194 -21.68 30.19 11.50
C GLU A 194 -21.15 31.56 11.88
N PRO A 195 -20.02 32.02 11.28
CA PRO A 195 -19.39 33.30 11.63
C PRO A 195 -20.34 34.49 11.58
N ARG A 196 -21.29 34.51 10.63
CA ARG A 196 -22.30 35.58 10.49
C ARG A 196 -23.28 35.70 11.69
N TYR A 197 -23.41 34.64 12.47
CA TYR A 197 -24.28 34.60 13.66
C TYR A 197 -23.47 34.58 14.98
N ASP A 198 -22.14 34.50 14.88
CA ASP A 198 -21.27 34.54 16.05
C ASP A 198 -20.96 35.98 16.49
N LEU A 199 -21.90 36.59 17.19
CA LEU A 199 -21.79 38.00 17.65
C LEU A 199 -20.63 38.22 18.63
N ILE A 200 -20.11 37.16 19.25
CA ILE A 200 -19.01 37.26 20.24
C ILE A 200 -17.75 36.51 19.73
N SER A 201 -17.59 36.42 18.41
CA SER A 201 -16.47 35.71 17.74
C SER A 201 -15.10 36.24 18.18
N GLN A 202 -14.99 37.56 18.46
CA GLN A 202 -13.77 38.18 18.95
C GLN A 202 -13.42 37.68 20.38
N ASP A 203 -14.40 37.62 21.26
CA ASP A 203 -14.22 37.08 22.61
C ASP A 203 -13.89 35.58 22.59
N SER A 204 -14.61 34.82 21.73
CA SER A 204 -14.35 33.39 21.55
C SER A 204 -12.93 33.11 21.06
N PHE A 205 -12.39 33.93 20.13
CA PHE A 205 -11.02 33.81 19.67
C PHE A 205 -10.01 33.95 20.81
N VAL A 206 -10.11 35.01 21.59
CA VAL A 206 -9.14 35.31 22.65
C VAL A 206 -9.25 34.31 23.80
N ARG A 207 -10.48 34.01 24.25
CA ARG A 207 -10.69 33.13 25.42
C ARG A 207 -10.39 31.65 25.12
N SER A 208 -10.36 31.23 23.85
CA SER A 208 -9.98 29.87 23.50
C SER A 208 -8.47 29.66 23.38
N LEU A 209 -7.68 30.74 23.57
CA LEU A 209 -6.22 30.60 23.68
C LEU A 209 -5.83 29.80 24.94
N PRO A 210 -4.69 29.09 24.93
CA PRO A 210 -4.23 28.31 26.08
C PRO A 210 -4.14 29.16 27.36
N ALA A 211 -4.73 28.64 28.43
CA ALA A 211 -4.76 29.26 29.76
C ALA A 211 -5.55 30.59 29.90
N VAL A 212 -6.33 30.99 28.90
CA VAL A 212 -7.14 32.23 28.94
C VAL A 212 -8.62 31.96 29.20
N TYR A 213 -9.07 30.71 29.05
CA TYR A 213 -10.46 30.36 29.24
C TYR A 213 -10.94 30.58 30.69
N ASP A 214 -12.05 31.30 30.86
CA ASP A 214 -12.73 31.53 32.12
C ASP A 214 -14.17 30.99 32.05
N PHE A 215 -14.41 29.91 32.76
CA PHE A 215 -15.72 29.25 32.83
C PHE A 215 -16.80 30.15 33.46
N THR A 216 -16.45 30.95 34.47
CA THR A 216 -17.42 31.83 35.16
C THR A 216 -17.92 32.90 34.18
N HIS A 217 -17.02 33.52 33.43
CA HIS A 217 -17.40 34.46 32.39
C HIS A 217 -18.23 33.75 31.29
N ASP A 218 -17.78 32.58 30.79
CA ASP A 218 -18.52 31.86 29.76
C ASP A 218 -19.94 31.54 30.21
N ARG A 219 -20.11 31.00 31.39
CA ARG A 219 -21.42 30.66 31.97
C ARG A 219 -22.35 31.86 32.07
N ASN A 220 -21.81 33.02 32.46
CA ASN A 220 -22.62 34.20 32.77
C ASN A 220 -22.88 35.10 31.56
N ALA A 221 -21.99 35.14 30.59
CA ALA A 221 -22.04 36.09 29.47
C ALA A 221 -22.00 35.44 28.07
N ALA A 222 -21.17 34.42 27.83
CA ALA A 222 -20.93 33.88 26.50
C ALA A 222 -21.77 32.64 26.17
N LEU A 223 -22.03 31.77 27.15
CA LEU A 223 -22.81 30.52 27.00
C LEU A 223 -22.29 29.58 25.90
N ARG A 224 -20.98 29.52 25.70
CA ARG A 224 -20.34 28.67 24.68
C ARG A 224 -20.12 27.25 25.15
N ALA A 225 -19.79 27.05 26.42
CA ALA A 225 -19.62 25.72 26.98
C ALA A 225 -20.94 24.94 27.01
N ARG A 226 -20.90 23.71 26.57
CA ARG A 226 -22.03 22.78 26.52
C ARG A 226 -21.77 21.56 27.39
N LYS A 227 -22.82 21.02 27.98
CA LYS A 227 -22.76 19.79 28.75
C LYS A 227 -22.52 18.61 27.79
N THR A 228 -21.55 17.77 28.12
CA THR A 228 -21.23 16.58 27.33
C THR A 228 -20.90 15.39 28.25
N TYR A 229 -21.21 14.18 27.81
CA TYR A 229 -20.91 12.97 28.56
C TYR A 229 -19.43 12.59 28.45
N THR A 230 -18.93 11.87 29.48
CA THR A 230 -17.56 11.34 29.49
C THR A 230 -17.22 10.53 28.24
N ALA A 231 -18.13 9.65 27.79
CA ALA A 231 -17.92 8.82 26.60
C ALA A 231 -17.75 9.68 25.33
N HIS A 232 -18.59 10.72 25.16
CA HIS A 232 -18.47 11.62 24.02
C HIS A 232 -17.18 12.43 24.07
N LEU A 233 -16.80 12.88 25.27
CA LEU A 233 -15.56 13.61 25.45
C LEU A 233 -14.35 12.72 25.15
N ALA A 234 -14.34 11.49 25.65
CA ALA A 234 -13.28 10.52 25.36
C ALA A 234 -13.14 10.26 23.86
N ALA A 235 -14.24 10.08 23.15
CA ALA A 235 -14.22 9.86 21.71
C ALA A 235 -13.76 11.08 20.88
N LEU A 236 -13.96 12.32 21.42
CA LEU A 236 -13.53 13.56 20.79
C LEU A 236 -12.07 13.92 21.08
N LEU A 237 -11.48 13.40 22.14
CA LEU A 237 -10.09 13.75 22.47
C LEU A 237 -9.11 12.87 21.69
N PRO A 238 -7.98 13.42 21.23
CA PRO A 238 -7.01 12.70 20.39
C PRO A 238 -6.12 11.76 21.23
N PHE A 239 -6.72 10.93 22.08
CA PHE A 239 -6.00 9.98 22.95
C PHE A 239 -5.87 8.59 22.33
N TYR A 240 -6.55 8.34 21.22
CA TYR A 240 -6.49 7.06 20.56
C TYR A 240 -5.19 6.96 19.78
N GLY A 241 -4.45 5.88 20.04
CA GLY A 241 -3.27 5.51 19.26
C GLY A 241 -3.68 4.92 17.91
N ASN A 242 -2.75 5.00 16.96
CA ASN A 242 -2.92 4.36 15.68
C ASN A 242 -2.64 2.85 15.75
N LYS A 243 -2.98 2.13 14.69
CA LYS A 243 -2.66 0.71 14.57
C LYS A 243 -1.15 0.50 14.56
N SER A 244 -0.68 -0.47 15.30
CA SER A 244 0.74 -0.84 15.37
C SER A 244 1.11 -1.98 14.39
N GLY A 245 0.14 -2.53 13.67
CA GLY A 245 0.34 -3.70 12.83
C GLY A 245 0.56 -4.97 13.64
N SER A 246 1.60 -5.75 13.28
CA SER A 246 1.92 -7.02 13.93
C SER A 246 2.98 -6.88 15.03
N LYS A 247 3.29 -8.02 15.69
CA LYS A 247 4.40 -8.11 16.65
C LYS A 247 5.73 -8.54 16.00
N HIS A 248 5.72 -8.77 14.69
CA HIS A 248 6.86 -9.31 13.94
C HIS A 248 7.40 -8.23 13.00
N PRO A 249 8.36 -7.40 13.41
CA PRO A 249 8.86 -6.31 12.58
C PRO A 249 9.71 -6.84 11.43
N CYS A 250 9.26 -6.58 10.20
CA CYS A 250 10.05 -6.65 8.98
C CYS A 250 9.93 -5.33 8.24
N TYR A 251 8.73 -5.01 7.77
CA TYR A 251 8.41 -3.68 7.25
C TYR A 251 8.11 -2.77 8.44
N ILE A 252 8.84 -1.68 8.54
CA ILE A 252 8.65 -0.65 9.54
C ILE A 252 8.16 0.60 8.81
N MET A 253 6.93 0.96 9.04
CA MET A 253 6.29 2.18 8.58
C MET A 253 5.82 2.98 9.78
N TYR A 254 5.21 4.13 9.57
CA TYR A 254 4.80 5.00 10.66
C TYR A 254 3.39 5.52 10.44
N SER A 255 2.66 5.72 11.51
CA SER A 255 1.42 6.49 11.49
C SER A 255 1.71 7.99 11.32
N ARG A 256 0.68 8.80 11.16
CA ARG A 256 0.81 10.27 11.16
C ARG A 256 1.28 10.84 12.48
N THR A 257 1.00 10.17 13.58
CA THR A 257 1.48 10.55 14.92
C THR A 257 2.94 10.16 15.18
N GLY A 258 3.55 9.38 14.27
CA GLY A 258 4.93 8.91 14.39
C GLY A 258 5.07 7.57 15.11
N GLU A 259 3.97 6.89 15.43
CA GLU A 259 4.00 5.55 15.98
C GLU A 259 4.39 4.52 14.93
N PRO A 260 5.26 3.54 15.25
CA PRO A 260 5.66 2.53 14.29
C PRO A 260 4.53 1.55 13.99
N PHE A 261 4.39 1.21 12.72
CA PHE A 261 3.55 0.15 12.20
C PHE A 261 4.43 -0.98 11.69
N TYR A 262 4.27 -2.17 12.21
CA TYR A 262 5.06 -3.34 11.87
C TYR A 262 4.28 -4.36 11.06
N LEU A 263 4.95 -4.99 10.09
CA LEU A 263 4.41 -6.11 9.34
C LEU A 263 5.54 -7.00 8.84
N ASN A 264 5.36 -8.33 8.94
CA ASN A 264 6.26 -9.30 8.33
C ASN A 264 5.48 -10.28 7.45
N PRO A 265 5.35 -10.05 6.14
CA PRO A 265 4.60 -10.94 5.25
C PRO A 265 5.10 -12.39 5.25
N PHE A 266 6.36 -12.62 5.63
CA PHE A 266 6.93 -13.96 5.71
C PHE A 266 6.53 -14.72 6.98
N HIS A 267 6.10 -14.02 8.03
CA HIS A 267 5.73 -14.65 9.29
C HIS A 267 4.32 -15.27 9.21
N PRO A 268 4.13 -16.54 9.61
CA PRO A 268 2.83 -17.19 9.52
C PRO A 268 1.72 -16.47 10.30
N ASP A 269 2.04 -15.86 11.44
CA ASP A 269 1.07 -15.14 12.25
C ASP A 269 0.59 -13.83 11.60
N ASP A 270 1.30 -13.31 10.61
CA ASP A 270 0.97 -12.05 9.93
C ASP A 270 0.11 -12.24 8.67
N ARG A 271 -0.24 -13.49 8.33
CA ARG A 271 -1.03 -13.83 7.15
C ARG A 271 -2.08 -14.87 7.44
N VAL A 272 -3.14 -14.88 6.62
CA VAL A 272 -4.18 -15.92 6.65
C VAL A 272 -3.85 -17.04 5.65
N LYS A 273 -3.45 -16.68 4.45
CA LYS A 273 -3.26 -17.61 3.33
C LYS A 273 -1.85 -17.58 2.76
N VAL A 274 -1.46 -16.46 2.20
CA VAL A 274 -0.24 -16.31 1.37
C VAL A 274 0.44 -14.97 1.65
N SER A 275 1.69 -14.81 1.23
CA SER A 275 2.40 -13.54 1.35
C SER A 275 2.52 -12.82 0.00
N HIS A 276 1.56 -12.99 -0.91
CA HIS A 276 1.55 -12.21 -2.14
C HIS A 276 1.13 -10.79 -1.84
N GLU A 277 1.82 -9.84 -2.42
CA GLU A 277 1.62 -8.41 -2.21
C GLU A 277 1.29 -7.70 -3.52
N LEU A 278 0.40 -6.73 -3.45
CA LEU A 278 0.08 -5.83 -4.53
C LEU A 278 0.41 -4.40 -4.13
N PHE A 279 1.16 -3.71 -4.96
CA PHE A 279 1.57 -2.33 -4.75
C PHE A 279 1.05 -1.45 -5.88
N PHE A 280 0.08 -0.58 -5.57
CA PHE A 280 -0.52 0.34 -6.52
C PHE A 280 -0.10 1.77 -6.26
N GLY A 281 0.41 2.43 -7.29
CA GLY A 281 0.72 3.84 -7.21
C GLY A 281 1.04 4.44 -8.56
N PRO A 282 0.43 5.56 -8.92
CA PRO A 282 0.70 6.24 -10.19
C PRO A 282 2.15 6.71 -10.28
N SER A 283 2.54 7.14 -11.46
CA SER A 283 3.87 7.71 -11.68
C SER A 283 4.08 8.92 -10.77
N GLY A 284 5.24 9.01 -10.14
CA GLY A 284 5.57 10.09 -9.22
C GLY A 284 4.94 10.00 -7.82
N SER A 285 4.17 8.95 -7.49
CA SER A 285 3.61 8.74 -6.14
C SER A 285 4.66 8.42 -5.06
N GLY A 286 5.90 8.10 -5.43
CA GLY A 286 6.97 7.66 -4.53
C GLY A 286 7.14 6.14 -4.48
N LYS A 287 6.50 5.41 -5.39
CA LYS A 287 6.49 3.95 -5.51
C LYS A 287 7.90 3.34 -5.43
N SER A 288 8.82 3.75 -6.32
CA SER A 288 10.17 3.16 -6.39
C SER A 288 10.95 3.30 -5.08
N ALA A 289 10.88 4.46 -4.43
CA ALA A 289 11.54 4.67 -3.14
C ALA A 289 10.93 3.80 -2.02
N SER A 290 9.61 3.65 -2.00
CA SER A 290 8.91 2.78 -1.04
C SER A 290 9.26 1.31 -1.25
N ILE A 291 9.36 0.85 -2.52
CA ILE A 291 9.72 -0.53 -2.84
C ILE A 291 11.17 -0.83 -2.50
N VAL A 292 12.10 0.09 -2.80
CA VAL A 292 13.50 -0.03 -2.36
C VAL A 292 13.59 -0.10 -0.84
N TYR A 293 12.82 0.73 -0.13
CA TYR A 293 12.72 0.71 1.32
C TYR A 293 12.25 -0.63 1.86
N MET A 294 11.16 -1.18 1.31
CA MET A 294 10.65 -2.50 1.70
C MET A 294 11.62 -3.63 1.34
N ALA A 295 12.21 -3.61 0.14
CA ALA A 295 13.17 -4.61 -0.31
C ALA A 295 14.41 -4.68 0.60
N MET A 296 14.95 -3.54 1.01
CA MET A 296 16.09 -3.51 1.92
C MET A 296 15.74 -4.04 3.31
N GLN A 297 14.54 -3.72 3.83
CA GLN A 297 14.09 -4.25 5.11
C GLN A 297 13.84 -5.77 5.04
N SER A 298 13.19 -6.24 3.95
CA SER A 298 13.01 -7.69 3.70
C SER A 298 14.34 -8.43 3.68
N MET A 299 15.33 -7.90 2.96
CA MET A 299 16.68 -8.48 2.92
C MET A 299 17.40 -8.45 4.26
N ALA A 300 17.18 -7.41 5.06
CA ALA A 300 17.81 -7.28 6.39
C ALA A 300 17.22 -8.26 7.41
N VAL A 301 15.92 -8.48 7.39
CA VAL A 301 15.19 -9.27 8.41
C VAL A 301 15.05 -10.73 8.00
N ASN A 302 14.49 -10.98 6.81
CA ASN A 302 14.15 -12.33 6.35
C ASN A 302 15.23 -12.93 5.42
N ASN A 303 16.11 -12.09 4.87
CA ASN A 303 17.17 -12.50 3.94
C ASN A 303 16.67 -13.47 2.84
N PRO A 304 15.57 -13.14 2.11
CA PRO A 304 15.06 -14.02 1.06
C PRO A 304 16.06 -14.11 -0.10
N ARG A 305 15.88 -15.09 -0.98
CA ARG A 305 16.41 -15.00 -2.35
C ARG A 305 15.48 -14.12 -3.15
N MET A 306 15.97 -12.94 -3.55
CA MET A 306 15.13 -11.95 -4.20
C MET A 306 15.35 -11.93 -5.70
N PHE A 307 14.26 -12.01 -6.47
CA PHE A 307 14.22 -11.82 -7.91
C PHE A 307 13.44 -10.55 -8.21
N ILE A 308 14.00 -9.66 -9.02
CA ILE A 308 13.35 -8.41 -9.43
C ILE A 308 13.29 -8.35 -10.94
N PHE A 309 12.08 -8.33 -11.50
CA PHE A 309 11.84 -7.98 -12.89
C PHE A 309 11.77 -6.46 -12.99
N ASP A 310 12.76 -5.86 -13.61
CA ASP A 310 12.98 -4.41 -13.66
C ASP A 310 12.71 -3.86 -15.07
N TYR A 311 12.21 -2.64 -15.13
CA TYR A 311 12.04 -1.90 -16.38
C TYR A 311 12.71 -0.52 -16.24
N GLY A 312 13.78 -0.30 -17.02
CA GLY A 312 14.49 0.98 -17.05
C GLY A 312 15.53 1.18 -15.95
N ASN A 313 16.10 0.10 -15.44
CA ASN A 313 17.17 0.09 -14.44
C ASN A 313 16.81 0.82 -13.12
N SER A 314 15.58 0.68 -12.68
CA SER A 314 15.09 1.31 -11.44
C SER A 314 15.77 0.74 -10.20
N PHE A 315 16.18 -0.53 -10.23
CA PHE A 315 16.80 -1.24 -9.11
C PHE A 315 18.32 -1.42 -9.25
N LYS A 316 18.93 -0.83 -10.26
CA LYS A 316 20.39 -0.92 -10.49
C LYS A 316 21.20 -0.45 -9.27
N LEU A 317 20.88 0.72 -8.72
CA LEU A 317 21.61 1.27 -7.56
C LEU A 317 21.42 0.42 -6.30
N LEU A 318 20.23 -0.16 -6.11
CA LEU A 318 19.97 -1.12 -5.04
C LEU A 318 20.88 -2.36 -5.18
N ALA A 319 20.98 -2.90 -6.39
CA ALA A 319 21.81 -4.04 -6.73
C ALA A 319 23.30 -3.73 -6.50
N ASP A 320 23.79 -2.57 -6.97
CA ASP A 320 25.17 -2.12 -6.80
C ASP A 320 25.51 -1.90 -5.32
N TYR A 321 24.55 -1.36 -4.55
CA TYR A 321 24.70 -1.18 -3.10
C TYR A 321 24.79 -2.54 -2.38
N MET A 322 23.86 -3.44 -2.65
CA MET A 322 23.85 -4.77 -2.01
C MET A 322 25.14 -5.56 -2.31
N GLU A 323 25.62 -5.49 -3.56
CA GLU A 323 26.88 -6.14 -3.97
C GLU A 323 28.08 -5.55 -3.24
N ARG A 324 28.19 -4.23 -3.12
CA ARG A 324 29.26 -3.54 -2.38
C ARG A 324 29.32 -3.98 -0.91
N TYR A 325 28.17 -4.28 -0.32
CA TYR A 325 28.06 -4.69 1.08
C TYR A 325 27.94 -6.21 1.27
N GLY A 326 28.45 -6.99 0.30
CA GLY A 326 28.72 -8.41 0.46
C GLY A 326 27.59 -9.35 0.08
N LYS A 327 26.51 -8.87 -0.53
CA LYS A 327 25.49 -9.74 -1.13
C LYS A 327 25.93 -10.21 -2.51
N ARG A 328 25.65 -11.46 -2.85
CA ARG A 328 25.91 -11.99 -4.19
C ARG A 328 24.79 -11.59 -5.13
N VAL A 329 25.11 -10.78 -6.12
CA VAL A 329 24.15 -10.20 -7.05
C VAL A 329 24.38 -10.71 -8.47
N LYS A 330 23.32 -11.18 -9.13
CA LYS A 330 23.30 -11.49 -10.55
C LYS A 330 22.46 -10.46 -11.29
N ARG A 331 22.98 -9.93 -12.39
CA ARG A 331 22.25 -9.04 -13.30
C ARG A 331 22.08 -9.73 -14.62
N ILE A 332 20.84 -9.81 -15.09
CA ILE A 332 20.45 -10.42 -16.36
C ILE A 332 19.84 -9.32 -17.20
N THR A 333 20.51 -8.92 -18.26
CA THR A 333 20.02 -7.90 -19.20
C THR A 333 19.63 -8.57 -20.51
N LEU A 334 18.36 -8.42 -20.92
CA LEU A 334 17.85 -9.07 -22.10
C LEU A 334 17.82 -8.11 -23.31
N ASP A 335 18.98 -7.84 -23.88
CA ASP A 335 19.15 -6.94 -25.03
C ASP A 335 20.16 -7.48 -26.06
N ASN A 336 20.45 -6.69 -27.10
CA ASN A 336 21.41 -7.06 -28.13
C ASN A 336 22.85 -7.18 -27.65
N SER A 337 23.21 -6.53 -26.55
CA SER A 337 24.60 -6.49 -26.05
C SER A 337 24.91 -7.63 -25.09
N SER A 338 23.89 -8.22 -24.47
CA SER A 338 24.03 -9.28 -23.47
C SER A 338 24.21 -10.66 -24.11
N ASP A 339 24.97 -11.53 -23.44
CA ASP A 339 25.09 -12.95 -23.75
C ASP A 339 24.20 -13.86 -22.91
N GLU A 340 23.37 -13.27 -22.06
CA GLU A 340 22.40 -13.99 -21.23
C GLU A 340 21.35 -14.70 -22.08
N VAL A 341 20.93 -15.87 -21.60
CA VAL A 341 19.97 -16.75 -22.27
C VAL A 341 18.91 -17.21 -21.28
N LEU A 342 17.68 -17.25 -21.71
CA LEU A 342 16.59 -17.88 -20.99
C LEU A 342 16.13 -19.13 -21.76
N ALA A 343 15.98 -20.26 -21.07
CA ALA A 343 15.51 -21.50 -21.67
C ALA A 343 13.99 -21.62 -21.56
N PRO A 344 13.23 -21.47 -22.66
CA PRO A 344 11.76 -21.60 -22.63
C PRO A 344 11.28 -22.99 -22.22
N PHE A 345 12.10 -24.03 -22.47
CA PHE A 345 11.78 -25.42 -22.19
C PHE A 345 12.78 -26.06 -21.22
N PHE A 346 13.07 -25.36 -20.11
CA PHE A 346 14.15 -25.71 -19.17
C PHE A 346 13.99 -27.09 -18.55
N GLU A 347 12.80 -27.45 -18.05
CA GLU A 347 12.52 -28.72 -17.35
C GLU A 347 12.17 -29.88 -18.30
N THR A 348 12.90 -30.04 -19.43
CA THR A 348 12.64 -31.03 -20.49
C THR A 348 12.49 -32.46 -19.97
N GLU A 349 13.34 -32.89 -19.03
CA GLU A 349 13.31 -34.26 -18.48
C GLU A 349 12.03 -34.54 -17.68
N LYS A 350 11.61 -33.56 -16.87
CA LYS A 350 10.39 -33.70 -16.07
C LYS A 350 9.14 -33.68 -16.95
N ALA A 351 9.11 -32.81 -17.98
CA ALA A 351 8.02 -32.76 -18.94
C ALA A 351 7.89 -34.06 -19.75
N LEU A 352 9.00 -34.70 -20.12
CA LEU A 352 8.97 -36.01 -20.77
C LEU A 352 8.44 -37.12 -19.87
N LYS A 353 8.82 -37.14 -18.60
CA LYS A 353 8.26 -38.09 -17.62
C LYS A 353 6.75 -37.91 -17.46
N GLU A 354 6.28 -36.68 -17.43
CA GLU A 354 4.85 -36.37 -17.39
C GLU A 354 4.14 -36.86 -18.66
N ALA A 355 4.74 -36.62 -19.86
CA ALA A 355 4.21 -37.11 -21.13
C ALA A 355 4.09 -38.62 -21.16
N GLU A 356 5.12 -39.35 -20.72
CA GLU A 356 5.11 -40.81 -20.63
C GLU A 356 4.03 -41.34 -19.69
N GLU A 357 3.80 -40.66 -18.56
CA GLU A 357 2.75 -41.01 -17.62
C GLU A 357 1.34 -40.83 -18.23
N ILE A 358 1.13 -39.71 -18.94
CA ILE A 358 -0.11 -39.45 -19.69
C ILE A 358 -0.32 -40.54 -20.75
N GLU A 359 0.73 -40.91 -21.51
CA GLU A 359 0.65 -41.97 -22.50
C GLU A 359 0.32 -43.35 -21.90
N ARG A 360 0.82 -43.69 -20.71
CA ARG A 360 0.46 -44.89 -19.96
C ARG A 360 -1.01 -44.90 -19.55
N ILE A 361 -1.48 -43.75 -19.03
CA ILE A 361 -2.91 -43.60 -18.64
C ILE A 361 -3.80 -43.80 -19.88
N ASN A 362 -3.46 -43.22 -21.00
CA ASN A 362 -4.21 -43.37 -22.27
C ASN A 362 -4.22 -44.80 -22.83
N ARG A 363 -3.20 -45.62 -22.49
CA ARG A 363 -3.13 -47.04 -22.85
C ARG A 363 -3.90 -47.94 -21.86
N GLY A 364 -4.52 -47.37 -20.82
CA GLY A 364 -5.24 -48.13 -19.81
C GLY A 364 -4.34 -48.81 -18.76
N GLU A 365 -3.05 -48.47 -18.73
CA GLU A 365 -2.04 -48.98 -17.78
C GLU A 365 -2.06 -48.14 -16.46
N TRP A 366 -3.23 -47.62 -16.05
CA TRP A 366 -3.34 -46.77 -14.89
C TRP A 366 -3.21 -47.57 -13.59
N ALA A 367 -2.23 -47.24 -12.76
CA ALA A 367 -2.16 -47.67 -11.36
C ALA A 367 -2.26 -46.41 -10.47
N PRO A 368 -3.18 -46.38 -9.47
CA PRO A 368 -3.27 -45.20 -8.58
C PRO A 368 -1.94 -45.04 -7.83
N LYS A 369 -1.35 -43.85 -7.93
CA LYS A 369 -0.19 -43.49 -7.11
C LYS A 369 -0.56 -43.61 -5.65
N ALA A 370 0.18 -44.43 -4.89
CA ALA A 370 0.08 -44.41 -3.43
C ALA A 370 0.36 -42.96 -2.96
N LYS A 371 -0.59 -42.35 -2.25
CA LYS A 371 -0.40 -41.04 -1.65
C LYS A 371 0.91 -41.06 -0.85
N LYS A 372 1.95 -40.40 -1.32
CA LYS A 372 3.14 -40.14 -0.50
C LYS A 372 2.66 -39.39 0.72
N GLY A 373 2.79 -40.03 1.89
CA GLY A 373 2.32 -39.47 3.15
C GLY A 373 2.86 -38.09 3.34
N THR A 374 1.98 -37.16 3.63
CA THR A 374 2.30 -35.85 4.21
C THR A 374 3.27 -36.08 5.34
N LEU A 375 4.49 -35.61 5.21
CA LEU A 375 5.43 -35.50 6.32
C LEU A 375 4.77 -34.60 7.40
N ASN A 376 4.21 -35.28 8.43
CA ASN A 376 3.76 -34.58 9.62
C ASN A 376 4.97 -33.93 10.29
N LEU A 377 5.07 -32.62 10.16
CA LEU A 377 6.04 -31.77 10.86
C LEU A 377 5.74 -31.62 12.37
N GLU A 378 4.77 -32.33 12.91
CA GLU A 378 4.34 -32.26 14.32
C GLU A 378 5.05 -33.24 15.28
N LYS A 379 6.15 -33.87 14.86
CA LYS A 379 6.89 -34.78 15.76
C LYS A 379 8.31 -34.34 16.07
N ALA A 380 8.55 -33.06 16.27
CA ALA A 380 9.85 -32.57 16.74
C ALA A 380 9.73 -31.49 17.83
N THR A 381 8.80 -31.60 18.76
CA THR A 381 8.92 -31.00 20.10
C THR A 381 8.21 -31.92 21.08
N GLY A 382 8.99 -32.50 21.98
CA GLY A 382 8.53 -33.41 23.02
C GLY A 382 7.88 -32.69 24.18
N ASP A 383 7.05 -33.49 24.87
CA ASP A 383 6.62 -33.42 26.26
C ASP A 383 5.75 -32.23 26.74
N ASN A 384 4.47 -32.42 26.94
CA ASN A 384 3.84 -32.95 28.14
C ASN A 384 2.29 -33.03 28.02
N PRO A 385 1.62 -33.99 28.65
CA PRO A 385 0.17 -34.14 28.59
C PRO A 385 -0.49 -33.60 29.85
N ALA A 386 -1.61 -32.89 29.71
CA ALA A 386 -2.75 -32.97 30.66
C ALA A 386 -3.96 -32.13 30.19
N ASP A 387 -5.07 -32.86 30.15
CA ASP A 387 -6.46 -32.48 30.47
C ASP A 387 -7.31 -31.62 29.49
N GLY A 388 -8.36 -32.33 29.02
CA GLY A 388 -9.76 -31.92 29.20
C GLY A 388 -10.51 -31.40 27.98
N ASP A 389 -11.30 -32.32 27.42
CA ASP A 389 -12.63 -32.10 26.80
C ASP A 389 -13.06 -30.68 26.35
N ASP A 390 -13.25 -30.50 25.03
CA ASP A 390 -14.59 -30.26 24.48
C ASP A 390 -14.51 -30.21 22.93
N ALA A 391 -15.18 -31.18 22.32
CA ALA A 391 -15.36 -31.28 20.89
C ALA A 391 -16.54 -30.39 20.46
N ALA A 392 -16.25 -29.36 19.67
CA ALA A 392 -17.24 -28.73 18.81
C ALA A 392 -16.73 -28.78 17.37
N ALA A 393 -17.39 -29.63 16.60
CA ALA A 393 -17.17 -29.79 15.16
C ALA A 393 -17.56 -28.52 14.44
N ASP A 394 -16.57 -27.86 13.81
CA ASP A 394 -16.83 -26.87 12.77
C ASP A 394 -16.46 -27.48 11.41
N SER A 395 -17.50 -27.87 10.67
CA SER A 395 -17.41 -28.34 9.30
C SER A 395 -17.23 -27.16 8.35
N GLY A 396 -16.01 -26.63 8.27
CA GLY A 396 -15.60 -25.65 7.28
C GLY A 396 -15.29 -26.31 5.94
N ASN A 397 -16.10 -25.98 4.98
CA ASN A 397 -16.08 -26.31 3.56
C ASN A 397 -14.67 -26.15 2.96
N SER A 398 -13.88 -27.22 2.88
CA SER A 398 -12.65 -27.26 2.07
C SER A 398 -13.06 -27.38 0.61
N SER A 399 -12.95 -26.28 -0.13
CA SER A 399 -13.13 -26.27 -1.58
C SER A 399 -12.14 -27.23 -2.25
N ALA A 400 -12.66 -28.07 -3.14
CA ALA A 400 -11.97 -29.13 -3.87
C ALA A 400 -10.90 -28.63 -4.89
N ASP A 401 -10.38 -27.41 -4.75
CA ASP A 401 -9.44 -26.78 -5.69
C ASP A 401 -7.95 -26.89 -5.28
N ASP A 402 -7.62 -27.58 -4.20
CA ASP A 402 -6.27 -27.51 -3.61
C ASP A 402 -5.26 -28.58 -4.06
N ASP A 403 -5.63 -29.52 -4.95
CA ASP A 403 -4.78 -30.64 -5.34
C ASP A 403 -4.28 -30.64 -6.79
N GLU A 404 -4.30 -29.50 -7.51
CA GLU A 404 -3.66 -29.43 -8.84
C GLU A 404 -2.13 -29.58 -8.72
N GLU A 405 -1.62 -30.73 -9.15
CA GLU A 405 -0.19 -31.01 -9.29
C GLU A 405 0.38 -30.14 -10.42
N ARG A 406 1.61 -29.61 -10.27
CA ARG A 406 2.28 -28.81 -11.31
C ARG A 406 2.41 -29.60 -12.61
N SER A 407 2.00 -29.01 -13.73
CA SER A 407 2.17 -29.60 -15.07
C SER A 407 3.26 -28.86 -15.86
N TYR A 408 4.37 -29.51 -16.06
CA TYR A 408 5.49 -29.00 -16.86
C TYR A 408 5.13 -28.85 -18.33
N LEU A 409 4.31 -29.78 -18.85
CA LEU A 409 3.81 -29.73 -20.22
C LEU A 409 2.92 -28.51 -20.44
N ALA A 410 2.00 -28.22 -19.51
CA ALA A 410 1.11 -27.07 -19.61
C ALA A 410 1.90 -25.75 -19.58
N GLU A 411 2.92 -25.64 -18.73
CA GLU A 411 3.81 -24.47 -18.69
C GLU A 411 4.54 -24.24 -20.01
N MET A 412 5.09 -25.30 -20.60
CA MET A 412 5.78 -25.23 -21.89
C MET A 412 4.82 -25.00 -23.06
N GLU A 413 3.60 -25.52 -22.98
CA GLU A 413 2.53 -25.27 -23.94
C GLU A 413 2.19 -23.77 -24.01
N TYR A 414 2.03 -23.10 -22.86
CA TYR A 414 1.78 -21.66 -22.84
C TYR A 414 2.85 -20.89 -23.59
N ILE A 415 4.11 -21.20 -23.35
CA ILE A 415 5.23 -20.55 -24.04
C ILE A 415 5.21 -20.85 -25.56
N LEU A 416 4.99 -22.10 -25.94
CA LEU A 416 4.96 -22.50 -27.34
C LEU A 416 3.78 -21.84 -28.09
N ARG A 417 2.63 -21.71 -27.45
CA ARG A 417 1.47 -20.98 -28.01
C ARG A 417 1.79 -19.51 -28.24
N ILE A 418 2.48 -18.85 -27.30
CA ILE A 418 2.93 -17.46 -27.50
C ILE A 418 3.89 -17.37 -28.70
N MET A 419 4.81 -18.34 -28.84
CA MET A 419 5.75 -18.35 -29.96
C MET A 419 5.04 -18.51 -31.32
N VAL A 420 3.99 -19.34 -31.38
CA VAL A 420 3.19 -19.57 -32.59
C VAL A 420 2.30 -18.36 -32.93
N THR A 421 1.66 -17.76 -31.95
CA THR A 421 0.70 -16.66 -32.16
C THR A 421 1.34 -15.28 -32.18
N GLY A 422 2.64 -15.19 -31.84
CA GLY A 422 3.32 -13.90 -31.63
C GLY A 422 2.80 -13.12 -30.42
N GLY A 423 2.13 -13.78 -29.44
CA GLY A 423 1.52 -13.13 -28.29
C GLY A 423 0.31 -12.25 -28.62
N ASN A 424 -0.24 -12.38 -29.83
CA ASN A 424 -1.36 -11.59 -30.29
C ASN A 424 -2.68 -12.27 -29.90
N ASP A 425 -3.43 -11.65 -28.97
CA ASP A 425 -4.72 -12.14 -28.48
C ASP A 425 -5.82 -12.23 -29.57
N ALA A 426 -5.65 -11.54 -30.70
CA ALA A 426 -6.54 -11.65 -31.85
C ALA A 426 -6.37 -12.97 -32.61
N VAL A 427 -5.25 -13.68 -32.43
CA VAL A 427 -4.97 -14.97 -33.09
C VAL A 427 -5.48 -16.10 -32.17
N THR A 428 -6.69 -16.57 -32.43
CA THR A 428 -7.30 -17.70 -31.71
C THR A 428 -6.88 -19.02 -32.32
N LEU A 429 -6.28 -19.88 -31.51
CA LEU A 429 -5.96 -21.27 -31.93
C LEU A 429 -7.19 -22.16 -31.72
N SER A 430 -7.54 -22.94 -32.72
CA SER A 430 -8.57 -23.97 -32.63
C SER A 430 -8.10 -25.15 -31.78
N GLN A 431 -9.02 -25.92 -31.22
CA GLN A 431 -8.68 -27.14 -30.43
C GLN A 431 -7.78 -28.13 -31.19
N PRO A 432 -8.01 -28.42 -32.51
CA PRO A 432 -7.08 -29.26 -33.26
C PRO A 432 -5.66 -28.65 -33.37
N GLN A 433 -5.54 -27.35 -33.47
CA GLN A 433 -4.21 -26.69 -33.52
C GLN A 433 -3.50 -26.80 -32.16
N ILE A 434 -4.21 -26.61 -31.03
CA ILE A 434 -3.65 -26.80 -29.70
C ILE A 434 -3.18 -28.25 -29.51
N SER A 435 -3.97 -29.23 -29.95
CA SER A 435 -3.57 -30.65 -29.91
C SER A 435 -2.30 -30.93 -30.70
N ARG A 436 -2.14 -30.32 -31.89
CA ARG A 436 -0.92 -30.47 -32.71
C ARG A 436 0.28 -29.77 -32.05
N ILE A 437 0.08 -28.61 -31.42
CA ILE A 437 1.14 -27.92 -30.66
C ILE A 437 1.63 -28.85 -29.54
N ASN A 438 0.73 -29.50 -28.80
CA ASN A 438 1.09 -30.44 -27.73
C ASN A 438 1.85 -31.68 -28.28
N ALA A 439 1.40 -32.23 -29.38
CA ALA A 439 2.13 -33.32 -30.03
C ALA A 439 3.53 -32.89 -30.49
N ALA A 440 3.66 -31.72 -31.10
CA ALA A 440 4.94 -31.15 -31.53
C ALA A 440 5.84 -30.82 -30.32
N LEU A 441 5.28 -30.35 -29.21
CA LEU A 441 6.02 -30.12 -27.96
C LEU A 441 6.68 -31.43 -27.51
N VAL A 442 5.91 -32.49 -27.29
CA VAL A 442 6.42 -33.77 -26.79
C VAL A 442 7.48 -34.32 -27.76
N ARG A 443 7.26 -34.21 -29.09
CA ARG A 443 8.21 -34.65 -30.10
C ARG A 443 9.51 -33.83 -30.09
N GLY A 444 9.41 -32.52 -29.95
CA GLY A 444 10.56 -31.61 -29.84
C GLY A 444 11.39 -31.86 -28.57
N LEU A 445 10.74 -32.15 -27.44
CA LEU A 445 11.43 -32.56 -26.22
C LEU A 445 12.19 -33.88 -26.40
N ARG A 446 11.60 -34.88 -27.09
CA ARG A 446 12.27 -36.15 -27.43
C ARG A 446 13.46 -35.95 -28.39
N LEU A 447 13.35 -35.06 -29.36
CA LEU A 447 14.45 -34.70 -30.25
C LEU A 447 15.65 -34.12 -29.50
N SER A 448 15.39 -33.26 -28.52
CA SER A 448 16.44 -32.70 -27.64
C SER A 448 17.14 -33.81 -26.84
N GLN A 449 16.34 -34.70 -26.22
CA GLN A 449 16.87 -35.82 -25.43
C GLN A 449 17.73 -36.78 -26.31
N GLN A 450 17.29 -37.11 -27.53
CA GLN A 450 18.03 -37.94 -28.46
C GLN A 450 19.38 -37.31 -28.89
N LYS A 451 19.43 -35.98 -28.95
CA LYS A 451 20.68 -35.25 -29.23
C LYS A 451 21.57 -35.08 -28.00
N GLY A 452 21.14 -35.56 -26.82
CA GLY A 452 21.89 -35.41 -25.55
C GLY A 452 21.96 -33.98 -25.05
N GLU A 453 21.03 -33.11 -25.44
CA GLU A 453 21.00 -31.71 -24.99
C GLU A 453 20.31 -31.59 -23.62
N PRO A 454 20.77 -30.66 -22.77
CA PRO A 454 20.25 -30.52 -21.39
C PRO A 454 18.79 -30.05 -21.34
N HIS A 455 18.33 -29.31 -22.36
CA HIS A 455 16.95 -28.87 -22.49
C HIS A 455 16.61 -28.59 -23.96
N ALA A 456 15.33 -28.66 -24.28
CA ALA A 456 14.83 -28.37 -25.60
C ALA A 456 14.90 -26.86 -25.94
N ARG A 457 14.94 -26.56 -27.22
CA ARG A 457 15.05 -25.20 -27.77
C ARG A 457 13.97 -24.98 -28.83
N PRO A 458 13.63 -23.73 -29.18
CA PRO A 458 12.68 -23.43 -30.26
C PRO A 458 13.00 -24.17 -31.55
N SER A 459 14.28 -24.35 -31.92
CA SER A 459 14.70 -25.10 -33.10
C SER A 459 14.21 -26.56 -33.11
N HIS A 460 14.13 -27.23 -31.94
CA HIS A 460 13.59 -28.59 -31.86
C HIS A 460 12.08 -28.61 -32.09
N MET A 461 11.35 -27.57 -31.63
CA MET A 461 9.92 -27.44 -31.86
C MET A 461 9.60 -27.19 -33.32
N ALA A 462 10.36 -26.30 -33.99
CA ALA A 462 10.24 -26.07 -35.43
C ALA A 462 10.55 -27.34 -36.22
N GLN A 463 11.61 -28.07 -35.87
CA GLN A 463 11.95 -29.37 -36.51
C GLN A 463 10.83 -30.38 -36.31
N ALA A 464 10.31 -30.55 -35.12
CA ALA A 464 9.21 -31.47 -34.81
C ALA A 464 7.96 -31.18 -35.64
N MET A 465 7.58 -29.90 -35.77
CA MET A 465 6.43 -29.51 -36.61
C MET A 465 6.64 -29.78 -38.09
N ARG A 466 7.85 -29.54 -38.62
CA ARG A 466 8.18 -29.85 -40.00
C ARG A 466 8.13 -31.37 -40.28
N GLU A 467 8.70 -32.18 -39.40
CA GLU A 467 8.62 -33.64 -39.52
C GLU A 467 7.17 -34.13 -39.49
N MET A 468 6.34 -33.60 -38.60
CA MET A 468 4.90 -33.90 -38.54
C MET A 468 4.17 -33.47 -39.82
N ALA A 469 4.53 -32.32 -40.38
CA ALA A 469 3.95 -31.82 -41.63
C ALA A 469 4.30 -32.73 -42.81
N ASP A 470 5.54 -33.23 -42.88
CA ASP A 470 5.98 -34.14 -43.96
C ASP A 470 5.35 -35.54 -43.82
N GLU A 471 5.18 -36.04 -42.58
CA GLU A 471 4.43 -37.27 -42.31
C GLU A 471 2.97 -37.14 -42.75
N GLU A 472 2.28 -36.05 -42.45
CA GLU A 472 0.89 -35.79 -42.89
C GLU A 472 0.79 -35.62 -44.41
N ALA A 473 1.79 -35.00 -45.07
CA ALA A 473 1.84 -34.84 -46.53
C ALA A 473 1.98 -36.18 -47.28
N THR A 474 2.58 -37.18 -46.66
CA THR A 474 2.82 -38.52 -47.28
C THR A 474 1.73 -39.55 -46.92
N ARG A 475 0.82 -39.23 -46.02
CA ARG A 475 -0.23 -40.12 -45.53
C ARG A 475 -1.32 -40.34 -46.57
N GLU A 476 -1.76 -41.60 -46.78
CA GLU A 476 -2.93 -41.91 -47.59
C GLU A 476 -4.20 -41.30 -47.00
N GLY A 477 -4.99 -40.55 -47.80
CA GLY A 477 -6.15 -39.79 -47.34
C GLY A 477 -5.81 -38.45 -46.70
N ARG A 478 -4.67 -37.86 -47.04
CA ARG A 478 -4.13 -36.60 -46.55
C ARG A 478 -5.13 -35.45 -46.58
N LEU A 479 -5.11 -34.66 -45.51
CA LEU A 479 -5.67 -33.32 -45.48
C LEU A 479 -4.51 -32.33 -45.68
N GLU A 480 -4.38 -31.79 -46.89
CA GLU A 480 -3.30 -30.85 -47.25
C GLU A 480 -3.27 -29.64 -46.34
N GLU A 481 -4.44 -29.22 -45.83
CA GLU A 481 -4.62 -28.14 -44.87
C GLU A 481 -3.86 -28.37 -43.56
N ILE A 482 -3.77 -29.62 -43.05
CA ILE A 482 -3.05 -29.96 -41.82
C ILE A 482 -1.54 -29.78 -42.00
N ALA A 483 -1.00 -30.27 -43.14
CA ALA A 483 0.42 -30.12 -43.41
C ALA A 483 0.83 -28.65 -43.62
N VAL A 484 -0.03 -27.88 -44.27
CA VAL A 484 0.17 -26.42 -44.43
C VAL A 484 0.11 -25.70 -43.08
N ASP A 485 -0.84 -26.03 -42.22
CA ASP A 485 -1.00 -25.44 -40.88
C ASP A 485 0.25 -25.72 -40.01
N LEU A 486 0.74 -26.96 -40.01
CA LEU A 486 1.97 -27.34 -39.29
C LEU A 486 3.20 -26.60 -39.83
N ARG A 487 3.32 -26.41 -41.14
CA ARG A 487 4.42 -25.65 -41.74
C ARG A 487 4.35 -24.17 -41.34
N ASN A 488 3.16 -23.57 -41.36
CA ASN A 488 2.96 -22.19 -40.93
C ASN A 488 3.36 -22.00 -39.45
N MET A 489 2.98 -22.95 -38.56
CA MET A 489 3.42 -22.93 -37.18
C MET A 489 4.93 -23.10 -37.03
N ALA A 490 5.54 -24.00 -37.80
CA ALA A 490 6.99 -24.18 -37.83
C ALA A 490 7.72 -22.90 -38.24
N ASP A 491 7.23 -22.22 -39.29
CA ASP A 491 7.80 -20.95 -39.74
C ASP A 491 7.67 -19.84 -38.72
N ALA A 492 6.55 -19.79 -38.00
CA ALA A 492 6.39 -18.87 -36.86
C ALA A 492 7.42 -19.10 -35.74
N ILE A 493 7.70 -20.38 -35.44
CA ILE A 493 8.72 -20.73 -34.44
C ILE A 493 10.15 -20.49 -34.97
N GLU A 494 10.39 -20.64 -36.28
CA GLU A 494 11.69 -20.35 -36.86
C GLU A 494 12.17 -18.91 -36.61
N LEU A 495 11.23 -17.96 -36.47
CA LEU A 495 11.56 -16.58 -36.10
C LEU A 495 12.26 -16.51 -34.72
N TRP A 496 12.06 -17.53 -33.87
CA TRP A 496 12.68 -17.61 -32.53
C TRP A 496 14.07 -18.24 -32.54
N THR A 497 14.54 -18.69 -33.71
CA THR A 497 15.86 -19.29 -33.85
C THR A 497 16.90 -18.29 -34.33
N THR A 498 16.49 -17.13 -34.83
CA THR A 498 17.37 -16.14 -35.46
C THR A 498 17.28 -14.78 -34.81
N GLY A 499 18.24 -13.91 -35.11
CA GLY A 499 18.29 -12.53 -34.59
C GLY A 499 18.32 -12.44 -33.04
N LEU A 500 17.67 -11.41 -32.49
CA LEU A 500 17.61 -11.22 -31.03
C LEU A 500 16.85 -12.37 -30.37
N ARG A 501 15.73 -12.82 -30.92
CA ARG A 501 14.97 -13.96 -30.41
C ARG A 501 15.85 -15.22 -30.31
N GLY A 502 16.58 -15.57 -31.36
CA GLY A 502 17.48 -16.72 -31.36
C GLY A 502 18.62 -16.57 -30.34
N LYS A 503 19.14 -15.36 -30.20
CA LYS A 503 20.18 -15.05 -29.22
C LYS A 503 19.70 -15.29 -27.80
N LEU A 504 18.48 -14.86 -27.44
CA LEU A 504 17.94 -14.95 -26.10
C LEU A 504 17.34 -16.31 -25.76
N PHE A 505 16.74 -17.03 -26.74
CA PHE A 505 15.90 -18.19 -26.45
C PHE A 505 16.32 -19.50 -27.12
N ASN A 506 17.20 -19.47 -28.14
CA ASN A 506 17.59 -20.66 -28.90
C ASN A 506 19.04 -21.11 -28.64
N ARG A 507 19.52 -20.87 -27.43
CA ARG A 507 20.84 -21.33 -26.96
C ARG A 507 20.70 -22.11 -25.67
N HIS A 508 21.73 -22.78 -25.22
CA HIS A 508 21.74 -23.42 -23.92
C HIS A 508 21.81 -22.36 -22.81
N ALA A 509 20.98 -22.54 -21.78
CA ALA A 509 20.97 -21.73 -20.59
C ALA A 509 21.18 -22.62 -19.37
N GLU A 510 21.89 -22.09 -18.40
CA GLU A 510 21.91 -22.62 -17.04
C GLU A 510 20.69 -22.10 -16.30
N GLY A 511 20.12 -22.94 -15.41
CA GLY A 511 19.05 -22.48 -14.52
C GLY A 511 19.55 -21.41 -13.53
N PHE A 512 18.64 -20.77 -12.84
CA PHE A 512 19.02 -19.81 -11.82
C PHE A 512 19.76 -20.51 -10.67
N SER A 513 20.91 -19.92 -10.26
CA SER A 513 21.70 -20.46 -9.17
C SER A 513 21.13 -20.05 -7.82
N ALA A 514 21.13 -21.00 -6.88
CA ALA A 514 20.82 -20.74 -5.47
C ALA A 514 21.90 -19.89 -4.76
N ASP A 515 23.02 -19.64 -5.41
CA ASP A 515 24.14 -18.92 -4.81
C ASP A 515 23.92 -17.43 -4.72
N TYR A 516 23.04 -16.85 -5.53
CA TYR A 516 22.78 -15.43 -5.53
C TYR A 516 21.72 -15.05 -4.48
N ASP A 517 21.94 -13.91 -3.83
CA ASP A 517 21.02 -13.32 -2.87
C ASP A 517 19.98 -12.44 -3.57
N LEU A 518 20.43 -11.76 -4.63
CA LEU A 518 19.60 -10.90 -5.47
C LEU A 518 19.88 -11.19 -6.94
N THR A 519 18.81 -11.42 -7.70
CA THR A 519 18.84 -11.50 -9.16
C THR A 519 17.96 -10.42 -9.76
N VAL A 520 18.53 -9.51 -10.53
CA VAL A 520 17.79 -8.46 -11.23
C VAL A 520 17.71 -8.83 -12.72
N ILE A 521 16.50 -8.91 -13.25
CA ILE A 521 16.20 -9.24 -14.63
C ILE A 521 15.68 -7.98 -15.32
N GLU A 522 16.51 -7.35 -16.11
CA GLU A 522 16.20 -6.11 -16.84
C GLU A 522 15.45 -6.42 -18.14
N LEU A 523 14.19 -6.00 -18.20
CA LEU A 523 13.27 -6.26 -19.32
C LEU A 523 12.98 -5.01 -20.18
N GLY A 524 13.56 -3.85 -19.88
CA GLY A 524 13.25 -2.59 -20.53
C GLY A 524 13.43 -2.58 -22.05
N ALA A 525 14.37 -3.38 -22.57
CA ALA A 525 14.54 -3.55 -24.02
C ALA A 525 13.39 -4.34 -24.66
N LEU A 526 12.74 -5.23 -23.90
CA LEU A 526 11.61 -6.07 -24.35
C LEU A 526 10.25 -5.39 -24.10
N GLY A 527 10.16 -4.44 -23.18
CA GLY A 527 8.93 -3.66 -22.90
C GLY A 527 8.56 -2.65 -24.00
N LYS A 528 9.34 -2.56 -25.09
CA LYS A 528 9.06 -1.66 -26.22
C LYS A 528 7.96 -2.24 -27.11
N LYS A 529 7.13 -1.34 -27.69
CA LYS A 529 6.07 -1.70 -28.62
C LYS A 529 6.59 -2.58 -29.76
N GLY A 530 5.91 -3.67 -30.03
CA GLY A 530 6.27 -4.67 -31.07
C GLY A 530 7.22 -5.76 -30.59
N ARG A 531 7.42 -5.89 -29.26
CA ARG A 531 8.22 -6.95 -28.63
C ARG A 531 7.47 -7.65 -27.51
N GLU A 532 6.15 -7.51 -27.49
CA GLU A 532 5.26 -8.06 -26.46
C GLU A 532 5.40 -9.59 -26.38
N ASP A 533 5.59 -10.25 -27.52
CA ASP A 533 5.84 -11.68 -27.61
C ASP A 533 7.14 -12.10 -26.90
N MET A 534 8.23 -11.37 -27.12
CA MET A 534 9.50 -11.63 -26.44
C MET A 534 9.41 -11.37 -24.95
N LEU A 535 8.70 -10.33 -24.54
CA LEU A 535 8.45 -10.03 -23.13
C LEU A 535 7.71 -11.20 -22.46
N ALA A 536 6.67 -11.72 -23.12
CA ALA A 536 5.88 -12.82 -22.60
C ALA A 536 6.70 -14.10 -22.45
N VAL A 537 7.45 -14.47 -23.49
CA VAL A 537 8.31 -15.66 -23.43
C VAL A 537 9.42 -15.50 -22.38
N ALA A 538 10.05 -14.33 -22.28
CA ALA A 538 11.08 -14.06 -21.27
C ALA A 538 10.52 -14.12 -19.85
N GLY A 539 9.36 -13.48 -19.63
CA GLY A 539 8.69 -13.46 -18.33
C GLY A 539 8.32 -14.86 -17.84
N LEU A 540 7.62 -15.65 -18.67
CA LEU A 540 7.23 -17.02 -18.32
C LEU A 540 8.44 -17.94 -18.15
N SER A 541 9.43 -17.86 -19.04
CA SER A 541 10.64 -18.68 -18.93
C SER A 541 11.37 -18.41 -17.60
N ALA A 542 11.47 -17.14 -17.20
CA ALA A 542 12.10 -16.77 -15.95
C ALA A 542 11.27 -17.23 -14.74
N ILE A 543 9.96 -17.03 -14.75
CA ILE A 543 9.05 -17.48 -13.68
C ILE A 543 9.14 -19.00 -13.49
N TYR A 544 9.05 -19.78 -14.57
CA TYR A 544 9.12 -21.24 -14.48
C TYR A 544 10.50 -21.73 -14.05
N THR A 545 11.57 -21.03 -14.42
CA THR A 545 12.92 -21.32 -13.92
C THR A 545 13.06 -21.00 -12.42
N ILE A 546 12.41 -19.94 -11.93
CA ILE A 546 12.34 -19.63 -10.49
C ILE A 546 11.56 -20.72 -9.75
N ILE A 547 10.44 -21.20 -10.32
CA ILE A 547 9.67 -22.32 -9.74
C ILE A 547 10.52 -23.59 -9.65
N ALA A 548 11.27 -23.91 -10.71
CA ALA A 548 12.18 -25.07 -10.73
C ALA A 548 13.29 -24.94 -9.65
N LEU A 549 13.82 -23.74 -9.45
CA LEU A 549 14.75 -23.46 -8.37
C LEU A 549 14.10 -23.63 -6.99
N ALA A 550 12.87 -23.16 -6.83
CA ALA A 550 12.11 -23.26 -5.57
C ALA A 550 11.85 -24.72 -5.19
N GLU A 551 11.46 -25.56 -6.15
CA GLU A 551 11.32 -27.00 -5.93
C GLU A 551 12.61 -27.64 -5.47
N LYS A 552 13.74 -27.27 -6.09
CA LYS A 552 15.07 -27.78 -5.75
C LYS A 552 15.49 -27.38 -4.32
N LEU A 553 15.03 -26.24 -3.87
CA LEU A 553 15.34 -25.64 -2.58
C LEU A 553 14.29 -25.88 -1.51
N GLN A 554 13.28 -26.70 -1.79
CA GLN A 554 12.22 -27.01 -0.84
C GLN A 554 12.82 -27.60 0.45
N GLY A 555 12.47 -27.01 1.60
CA GLY A 555 13.05 -27.38 2.89
C GLY A 555 14.37 -26.69 3.25
N SER A 556 14.92 -25.80 2.40
CA SER A 556 16.15 -25.06 2.72
C SER A 556 15.98 -23.98 3.80
N GLY A 557 14.74 -23.70 4.21
CA GLY A 557 14.42 -22.69 5.23
C GLY A 557 14.58 -21.24 4.79
N ARG A 558 15.00 -20.97 3.53
CA ARG A 558 15.16 -19.63 2.99
C ARG A 558 14.12 -19.37 1.90
N ALA A 559 13.22 -18.40 2.16
CA ALA A 559 12.15 -18.02 1.23
C ALA A 559 12.70 -17.41 -0.08
N ILE A 560 11.86 -17.45 -1.12
CA ILE A 560 12.09 -16.77 -2.39
C ILE A 560 11.08 -15.64 -2.51
N GLU A 561 11.54 -14.44 -2.84
CA GLU A 561 10.72 -13.25 -3.07
C GLU A 561 10.87 -12.80 -4.52
N VAL A 562 9.75 -12.71 -5.25
CA VAL A 562 9.71 -12.29 -6.65
C VAL A 562 8.98 -10.97 -6.75
N LYS A 563 9.65 -9.93 -7.24
CA LYS A 563 9.06 -8.60 -7.47
C LYS A 563 8.93 -8.36 -8.97
N ILE A 564 7.73 -8.01 -9.41
CA ILE A 564 7.46 -7.64 -10.81
C ILE A 564 7.12 -6.15 -10.84
N ASP A 565 8.06 -5.33 -11.30
CA ASP A 565 7.81 -3.91 -11.54
C ASP A 565 7.06 -3.70 -12.86
N GLU A 566 6.32 -2.62 -12.97
CA GLU A 566 5.51 -2.25 -14.15
C GLU A 566 4.62 -3.41 -14.64
N ALA A 567 3.99 -4.13 -13.72
CA ALA A 567 3.19 -5.33 -14.02
C ALA A 567 2.02 -5.06 -14.99
N HIS A 568 1.63 -3.81 -15.18
CA HIS A 568 0.67 -3.41 -16.20
C HIS A 568 1.11 -3.76 -17.64
N LEU A 569 2.42 -3.89 -17.89
CA LEU A 569 2.94 -4.37 -19.16
C LEU A 569 2.66 -5.86 -19.39
N TRP A 570 2.64 -6.63 -18.30
CA TRP A 570 2.31 -8.05 -18.31
C TRP A 570 0.81 -8.27 -18.47
N ALA A 571 0.00 -7.44 -17.80
CA ALA A 571 -1.46 -7.54 -17.82
C ALA A 571 -2.06 -7.39 -19.23
N LYS A 572 -1.36 -6.69 -20.12
CA LYS A 572 -1.77 -6.51 -21.53
C LYS A 572 -1.65 -7.77 -22.39
N ILE A 573 -0.98 -8.81 -21.92
CA ILE A 573 -0.75 -10.05 -22.66
C ILE A 573 -1.47 -11.19 -21.95
N ARG A 574 -2.63 -11.58 -22.47
CA ARG A 574 -3.53 -12.54 -21.82
C ARG A 574 -2.86 -13.90 -21.52
N LEU A 575 -2.10 -14.43 -22.47
CA LEU A 575 -1.40 -15.70 -22.27
C LEU A 575 -0.31 -15.60 -21.17
N LEU A 576 0.40 -14.46 -21.09
CA LEU A 576 1.36 -14.22 -20.02
C LEU A 576 0.67 -14.17 -18.67
N MET A 577 -0.48 -13.50 -18.58
CA MET A 577 -1.25 -13.43 -17.34
C MET A 577 -1.79 -14.79 -16.90
N GLY A 578 -2.30 -15.60 -17.83
CA GLY A 578 -2.75 -16.97 -17.53
C GLY A 578 -1.62 -17.84 -16.96
N GLY A 579 -0.42 -17.76 -17.55
CA GLY A 579 0.77 -18.44 -17.06
C GLY A 579 1.24 -17.92 -15.69
N LEU A 580 1.17 -16.60 -15.45
CA LEU A 580 1.52 -16.00 -14.16
C LEU A 580 0.54 -16.40 -13.04
N VAL A 581 -0.76 -16.47 -13.34
CA VAL A 581 -1.79 -16.95 -12.38
C VAL A 581 -1.49 -18.39 -11.97
N THR A 582 -1.17 -19.26 -12.93
CA THR A 582 -0.79 -20.65 -12.66
C THR A 582 0.51 -20.69 -11.84
N GLY A 583 1.52 -19.90 -12.20
CA GLY A 583 2.76 -19.78 -11.44
C GLY A 583 2.56 -19.29 -10.01
N ALA A 584 1.69 -18.32 -9.79
CA ALA A 584 1.40 -17.78 -8.45
C ALA A 584 0.77 -18.83 -7.52
N LYS A 585 -0.11 -19.71 -8.04
CA LYS A 585 -0.65 -20.84 -7.27
C LYS A 585 0.46 -21.81 -6.85
N VAL A 586 1.40 -22.10 -7.74
CA VAL A 586 2.55 -22.98 -7.45
C VAL A 586 3.50 -22.32 -6.45
N PHE A 587 3.75 -21.03 -6.58
CA PHE A 587 4.58 -20.26 -5.66
C PHE A 587 4.13 -20.41 -4.21
N ARG A 588 2.82 -20.36 -3.96
CA ARG A 588 2.25 -20.57 -2.62
C ARG A 588 2.72 -21.88 -1.99
N LYS A 589 2.71 -22.99 -2.76
CA LYS A 589 3.08 -24.34 -2.26
C LYS A 589 4.59 -24.45 -1.97
N LEU A 590 5.41 -23.62 -2.61
CA LEU A 590 6.87 -23.68 -2.56
C LEU A 590 7.51 -22.63 -1.63
N GLY A 591 6.71 -21.84 -0.90
CA GLY A 591 7.22 -20.75 -0.06
C GLY A 591 7.86 -19.61 -0.87
N CYS A 592 7.36 -19.39 -2.08
CA CYS A 592 7.72 -18.25 -2.91
C CYS A 592 6.65 -17.17 -2.80
N TRP A 593 7.08 -15.92 -2.69
CA TRP A 593 6.21 -14.77 -2.50
C TRP A 593 6.28 -13.83 -3.69
N LEU A 594 5.11 -13.50 -4.23
CA LEU A 594 4.98 -12.65 -5.41
C LEU A 594 4.54 -11.25 -5.01
N ASN A 595 5.33 -10.24 -5.38
CA ASN A 595 5.03 -8.83 -5.20
C ASN A 595 4.79 -8.19 -6.57
N VAL A 596 3.56 -7.86 -6.85
CA VAL A 596 3.14 -7.23 -8.12
C VAL A 596 3.06 -5.72 -7.92
N ILE A 597 3.80 -4.98 -8.72
CA ILE A 597 3.93 -3.53 -8.62
C ILE A 597 3.41 -2.91 -9.90
N THR A 598 2.39 -2.05 -9.80
CA THR A 598 1.79 -1.43 -10.99
C THR A 598 1.45 0.04 -10.79
N GLN A 599 1.34 0.75 -11.91
CA GLN A 599 0.88 2.14 -11.95
C GLN A 599 -0.59 2.25 -12.35
N ASP A 600 -1.12 1.26 -13.06
CA ASP A 600 -2.49 1.27 -13.56
C ASP A 600 -3.24 0.02 -13.08
N ILE A 601 -4.31 0.25 -12.32
CA ILE A 601 -5.15 -0.81 -11.80
C ILE A 601 -6.19 -1.27 -12.84
N SER A 602 -6.49 -0.44 -13.83
CA SER A 602 -7.47 -0.78 -14.85
C SER A 602 -7.03 -1.94 -15.75
N ASP A 603 -5.72 -2.13 -15.91
CA ASP A 603 -5.16 -3.25 -16.65
C ASP A 603 -5.42 -4.62 -15.96
N PHE A 604 -5.81 -4.59 -14.68
CA PHE A 604 -6.22 -5.77 -13.91
C PHE A 604 -7.74 -5.99 -13.87
N ALA A 605 -8.51 -5.26 -14.65
CA ALA A 605 -9.96 -5.44 -14.73
C ALA A 605 -10.38 -6.71 -15.50
N ASP A 606 -9.50 -7.31 -16.30
CA ASP A 606 -9.72 -8.59 -16.97
C ASP A 606 -9.81 -9.75 -15.95
N THR A 607 -10.62 -10.75 -16.27
CA THR A 607 -10.90 -11.90 -15.39
C THR A 607 -9.67 -12.70 -15.00
N ASP A 608 -8.68 -12.83 -15.88
CA ASP A 608 -7.46 -13.58 -15.56
C ASP A 608 -6.52 -12.75 -14.68
N ALA A 609 -6.40 -11.46 -14.92
CA ALA A 609 -5.65 -10.56 -14.06
C ALA A 609 -6.28 -10.41 -12.66
N GLN A 610 -7.61 -10.38 -12.56
CA GLN A 610 -8.33 -10.37 -11.28
C GLN A 610 -8.02 -11.59 -10.39
N LYS A 611 -7.71 -12.75 -10.96
CA LYS A 611 -7.32 -13.93 -10.18
C LYS A 611 -6.02 -13.73 -9.41
N ILE A 612 -5.08 -12.91 -9.94
CA ILE A 612 -3.86 -12.54 -9.20
C ILE A 612 -4.21 -11.65 -8.01
N LEU A 613 -5.13 -10.70 -8.22
CA LEU A 613 -5.62 -9.84 -7.14
C LEU A 613 -6.25 -10.66 -6.00
N GLY A 614 -7.09 -11.64 -6.35
CA GLY A 614 -7.73 -12.54 -5.38
C GLY A 614 -6.75 -13.46 -4.63
N ASN A 615 -5.54 -13.65 -5.15
CA ASN A 615 -4.49 -14.43 -4.50
C ASN A 615 -3.55 -13.58 -3.62
N ALA A 616 -3.66 -12.25 -3.64
CA ALA A 616 -2.84 -11.39 -2.80
C ALA A 616 -3.52 -11.17 -1.44
N GLU A 617 -2.70 -11.14 -0.39
CA GLU A 617 -3.17 -10.89 0.97
C GLU A 617 -2.86 -9.46 1.44
N PHE A 618 -1.76 -8.89 0.96
CA PHE A 618 -1.33 -7.55 1.35
C PHE A 618 -1.43 -6.60 0.17
N TRP A 619 -2.12 -5.49 0.38
CA TRP A 619 -2.32 -4.48 -0.64
C TRP A 619 -1.85 -3.13 -0.13
N TRP A 620 -1.04 -2.47 -0.94
CA TRP A 620 -0.47 -1.17 -0.66
C TRP A 620 -0.99 -0.18 -1.69
N LEU A 621 -1.85 0.72 -1.28
CA LEU A 621 -2.44 1.74 -2.15
C LEU A 621 -1.79 3.09 -1.83
N MET A 622 -1.09 3.65 -2.81
CA MET A 622 -0.58 5.02 -2.72
C MET A 622 -1.68 6.02 -3.04
N ARG A 623 -1.37 7.32 -2.94
CA ARG A 623 -2.30 8.36 -3.34
C ARG A 623 -2.71 8.18 -4.79
N LEU A 624 -4.00 8.08 -5.04
CA LEU A 624 -4.64 7.94 -6.34
C LEU A 624 -5.46 9.20 -6.67
N ASP A 625 -5.67 9.47 -7.96
CA ASP A 625 -6.63 10.49 -8.38
C ASP A 625 -8.07 9.96 -8.28
N GLU A 626 -9.05 10.85 -8.46
CA GLU A 626 -10.46 10.49 -8.31
C GLU A 626 -10.94 9.44 -9.33
N LYS A 627 -10.36 9.43 -10.54
CA LYS A 627 -10.66 8.43 -11.56
C LYS A 627 -10.06 7.07 -11.19
N GLU A 628 -8.82 7.07 -10.77
CA GLU A 628 -8.10 5.87 -10.30
C GLU A 628 -8.77 5.27 -9.07
N ILE A 629 -9.23 6.10 -8.11
CA ILE A 629 -9.97 5.64 -6.92
C ILE A 629 -11.26 4.94 -7.31
N ARG A 630 -12.01 5.46 -8.30
CA ARG A 630 -13.22 4.80 -8.79
C ARG A 630 -12.91 3.45 -9.43
N GLN A 631 -11.87 3.38 -10.24
CA GLN A 631 -11.41 2.12 -10.86
C GLN A 631 -10.94 1.12 -9.80
N ALA A 632 -10.07 1.55 -8.91
CA ALA A 632 -9.62 0.73 -7.77
C ALA A 632 -10.80 0.25 -6.93
N GLY A 633 -11.75 1.12 -6.64
CA GLY A 633 -12.97 0.80 -5.90
C GLY A 633 -13.79 -0.32 -6.52
N THR A 634 -13.85 -0.40 -7.85
CA THR A 634 -14.55 -1.46 -8.56
C THR A 634 -13.75 -2.77 -8.57
N VAL A 635 -12.47 -2.70 -8.90
CA VAL A 635 -11.59 -3.88 -9.02
C VAL A 635 -11.31 -4.53 -7.66
N LEU A 636 -11.12 -3.72 -6.62
CA LEU A 636 -10.76 -4.15 -5.27
C LEU A 636 -11.95 -4.19 -4.31
N ASN A 637 -13.14 -3.84 -4.78
CA ASN A 637 -14.36 -3.73 -3.97
C ASN A 637 -14.16 -2.88 -2.70
N LEU A 638 -13.52 -1.70 -2.87
CA LEU A 638 -13.24 -0.79 -1.75
C LEU A 638 -14.53 -0.14 -1.25
N SER A 639 -14.66 -0.04 0.07
CA SER A 639 -15.71 0.75 0.71
C SER A 639 -15.59 2.25 0.36
N ASP A 640 -16.66 3.00 0.54
CA ASP A 640 -16.64 4.45 0.31
C ASP A 640 -15.70 5.16 1.29
N GLU A 641 -15.58 4.66 2.51
CA GLU A 641 -14.67 5.13 3.54
C GLU A 641 -13.21 4.93 3.12
N ALA A 642 -12.84 3.75 2.64
CA ALA A 642 -11.49 3.48 2.12
C ALA A 642 -11.16 4.36 0.92
N ARG A 643 -12.12 4.62 0.03
CA ARG A 643 -11.98 5.56 -1.09
C ARG A 643 -11.71 6.98 -0.60
N HIS A 644 -12.46 7.44 0.40
CA HIS A 644 -12.23 8.75 1.03
C HIS A 644 -10.85 8.83 1.67
N LEU A 645 -10.43 7.80 2.39
CA LEU A 645 -9.10 7.79 3.03
C LEU A 645 -7.98 7.98 2.01
N ILE A 646 -8.06 7.31 0.85
CA ILE A 646 -7.05 7.41 -0.21
C ILE A 646 -6.93 8.86 -0.74
N GLN A 647 -8.01 9.64 -0.76
CA GLN A 647 -7.99 11.05 -1.18
C GLN A 647 -7.15 11.94 -0.25
N PHE A 648 -7.09 11.60 1.04
CA PHE A 648 -6.38 12.38 2.05
C PHE A 648 -4.93 11.95 2.27
N LEU A 649 -4.43 11.00 1.48
CA LEU A 649 -3.03 10.60 1.51
C LEU A 649 -2.14 11.75 1.07
N ARG A 650 -1.03 11.93 1.78
CA ARG A 650 -0.07 13.02 1.57
C ARG A 650 1.27 12.49 1.08
N LYS A 651 1.95 13.30 0.33
CA LYS A 651 3.35 13.11 -0.02
C LYS A 651 4.11 14.38 0.28
N GLU A 652 5.21 14.25 0.98
CA GLU A 652 6.16 15.34 1.19
C GLU A 652 7.51 14.94 0.60
N GLU A 653 7.96 15.67 -0.42
CA GLU A 653 9.19 15.34 -1.15
C GLU A 653 10.37 15.18 -0.21
N ARG A 654 11.15 14.11 -0.40
CA ARG A 654 12.33 13.75 0.39
C ARG A 654 12.10 13.49 1.87
N ARG A 655 10.86 13.44 2.33
CA ARG A 655 10.51 13.17 3.72
C ARG A 655 9.69 11.89 3.89
N PHE A 656 8.50 11.84 3.33
CA PHE A 656 7.64 10.67 3.44
C PHE A 656 6.64 10.59 2.29
N VAL A 657 6.09 9.41 2.16
CA VAL A 657 4.94 9.11 1.30
C VAL A 657 3.94 8.33 2.12
N GLU A 658 2.66 8.65 2.00
CA GLU A 658 1.58 7.91 2.65
C GLU A 658 0.95 6.91 1.69
N GLY A 659 0.51 5.79 2.26
CA GLY A 659 -0.28 4.76 1.61
C GLY A 659 -1.30 4.17 2.57
N VAL A 660 -2.23 3.40 2.03
CA VAL A 660 -3.15 2.57 2.79
C VAL A 660 -2.67 1.13 2.69
N SER A 661 -2.52 0.48 3.84
CA SER A 661 -2.28 -0.95 3.95
C SER A 661 -3.62 -1.66 4.13
N LEU A 662 -3.93 -2.61 3.24
CA LEU A 662 -5.08 -3.49 3.36
C LEU A 662 -4.58 -4.92 3.53
N SER A 663 -5.20 -5.69 4.42
CA SER A 663 -4.87 -7.10 4.68
C SER A 663 -6.11 -7.84 5.17
N GLU A 664 -6.20 -9.12 4.89
CA GLU A 664 -7.26 -9.96 5.48
C GLU A 664 -7.03 -10.24 6.98
N LYS A 665 -5.78 -10.19 7.42
CA LYS A 665 -5.38 -10.50 8.81
C LYS A 665 -5.46 -9.33 9.75
N PHE A 666 -5.03 -8.16 9.29
CA PHE A 666 -4.94 -6.95 10.09
C PHE A 666 -5.97 -5.93 9.64
N ASP A 667 -6.38 -5.08 10.56
CA ASP A 667 -7.18 -3.92 10.23
C ASP A 667 -6.44 -3.04 9.23
N SER A 668 -7.16 -2.50 8.28
CA SER A 668 -6.62 -1.52 7.34
C SER A 668 -6.05 -0.33 8.11
N ALA A 669 -4.94 0.20 7.62
CA ALA A 669 -4.25 1.32 8.27
C ALA A 669 -3.66 2.27 7.25
N MET A 670 -3.66 3.56 7.60
CA MET A 670 -2.89 4.56 6.88
C MET A 670 -1.45 4.56 7.40
N VAL A 671 -0.51 4.35 6.52
CA VAL A 671 0.91 4.22 6.86
C VAL A 671 1.77 5.24 6.11
N ARG A 672 2.83 5.70 6.77
CA ARG A 672 3.89 6.51 6.17
C ARG A 672 5.11 5.67 5.90
N PHE A 673 5.52 5.65 4.64
CA PHE A 673 6.85 5.21 4.25
C PHE A 673 7.80 6.37 4.48
N VAL A 674 8.76 6.19 5.40
CA VAL A 674 9.75 7.20 5.77
C VAL A 674 11.16 6.66 5.47
N PRO A 675 11.54 6.55 4.18
CA PRO A 675 12.81 5.98 3.83
C PRO A 675 13.97 6.80 4.39
N PRO A 676 15.00 6.19 4.98
CA PRO A 676 16.25 6.84 5.28
C PRO A 676 16.86 7.51 4.04
N SER A 677 17.72 8.50 4.25
CA SER A 677 18.34 9.28 3.17
C SER A 677 19.05 8.40 2.12
N LEU A 678 19.68 7.32 2.58
CA LEU A 678 20.31 6.31 1.72
C LEU A 678 19.27 5.65 0.79
N MET A 679 18.18 5.13 1.35
CA MET A 679 17.18 4.39 0.57
C MET A 679 16.43 5.32 -0.41
N LEU A 680 16.23 6.58 -0.02
CA LEU A 680 15.73 7.61 -0.95
C LEU A 680 16.67 7.79 -2.13
N ALA A 681 17.98 7.94 -1.88
CA ALA A 681 18.95 8.14 -2.95
C ALA A 681 19.07 6.93 -3.89
N LEU A 682 18.98 5.71 -3.34
CA LEU A 682 18.97 4.46 -4.14
C LEU A 682 17.68 4.29 -4.97
N GLY A 683 16.55 4.81 -4.48
CA GLY A 683 15.25 4.75 -5.16
C GLY A 683 14.92 5.93 -6.08
N GLN A 684 15.87 6.84 -6.30
CA GLN A 684 15.70 8.00 -7.18
C GLN A 684 15.70 7.60 -8.65
N THR A 685 14.56 7.70 -9.31
CA THR A 685 14.36 7.31 -10.71
C THR A 685 13.91 8.46 -11.61
N ASP A 686 13.55 9.62 -11.05
CA ASP A 686 13.11 10.80 -11.80
C ASP A 686 14.25 11.39 -12.66
N GLY A 687 13.91 11.98 -13.80
CA GLY A 687 14.87 12.56 -14.75
C GLY A 687 15.77 13.63 -14.13
N LYS A 688 15.21 14.51 -13.31
CA LYS A 688 15.98 15.57 -12.63
C LYS A 688 16.94 15.01 -11.58
N GLU A 689 16.53 13.95 -10.90
CA GLU A 689 17.34 13.25 -9.91
C GLU A 689 18.50 12.51 -10.58
N LYS A 690 18.24 11.83 -11.70
CA LYS A 690 19.27 11.20 -12.54
C LYS A 690 20.28 12.22 -13.07
N GLU A 691 19.80 13.37 -13.54
CA GLU A 691 20.66 14.44 -14.03
C GLU A 691 21.59 15.00 -12.93
N ALA A 692 21.05 15.23 -11.74
CA ALA A 692 21.85 15.68 -10.58
C ALA A 692 22.94 14.64 -10.24
N ARG A 693 22.61 13.34 -10.27
CA ARG A 693 23.54 12.25 -10.02
C ARG A 693 24.63 12.18 -11.11
N TYR A 694 24.25 12.26 -12.40
CA TYR A 694 25.22 12.25 -13.49
C TYR A 694 26.12 13.50 -13.51
N ARG A 695 25.64 14.62 -13.00
CA ARG A 695 26.48 15.82 -12.80
C ARG A 695 27.57 15.54 -11.77
N LEU A 696 27.24 14.99 -10.61
CA LEU A 696 28.21 14.61 -9.57
C LEU A 696 29.22 13.58 -10.09
N MET A 697 28.78 12.58 -10.85
CA MET A 697 29.70 11.61 -11.47
C MET A 697 30.72 12.31 -12.36
N ARG A 698 30.31 13.28 -13.19
CA ARG A 698 31.20 14.02 -14.07
C ARG A 698 32.13 14.97 -13.34
N GLU A 699 31.62 15.67 -12.31
CA GLU A 699 32.39 16.64 -11.52
C GLU A 699 33.47 15.97 -10.67
N HIS A 700 33.18 14.79 -10.13
CA HIS A 700 34.08 14.10 -9.20
C HIS A 700 34.76 12.86 -9.77
N GLY A 701 34.41 12.42 -10.99
CA GLY A 701 34.98 11.20 -11.58
C GLY A 701 34.65 9.90 -10.83
N ILE A 702 33.49 9.85 -10.16
CA ILE A 702 33.06 8.75 -9.29
C ILE A 702 32.02 7.85 -9.94
N SER A 703 31.80 6.68 -9.35
CA SER A 703 30.75 5.75 -9.79
C SER A 703 29.34 6.32 -9.54
N GLU A 704 28.34 5.75 -10.22
CA GLU A 704 26.94 6.14 -10.04
C GLU A 704 26.46 5.88 -8.60
N LEU A 705 26.92 4.78 -7.99
CA LEU A 705 26.63 4.47 -6.59
C LEU A 705 27.26 5.48 -5.63
N ASP A 706 28.52 5.88 -5.85
CA ASP A 706 29.18 6.87 -5.01
C ASP A 706 28.49 8.23 -5.10
N ALA A 707 28.05 8.62 -6.30
CA ALA A 707 27.24 9.83 -6.48
C ALA A 707 25.90 9.75 -5.73
N ALA A 708 25.24 8.59 -5.74
CA ALA A 708 24.02 8.37 -4.97
C ALA A 708 24.27 8.44 -3.45
N LEU A 709 25.39 7.90 -2.96
CA LEU A 709 25.78 8.01 -1.55
C LEU A 709 26.06 9.46 -1.15
N MET A 710 26.71 10.25 -1.99
CA MET A 710 26.89 11.70 -1.75
C MET A 710 25.53 12.43 -1.69
N ILE A 711 24.58 12.08 -2.55
CA ILE A 711 23.21 12.63 -2.49
C ILE A 711 22.54 12.25 -1.17
N ALA A 712 22.70 10.99 -0.71
CA ALA A 712 22.17 10.56 0.57
C ALA A 712 22.72 11.41 1.74
N ASP A 713 24.01 11.68 1.76
CA ASP A 713 24.63 12.53 2.76
C ASP A 713 24.12 13.99 2.70
N HIS A 714 23.92 14.54 1.51
CA HIS A 714 23.32 15.88 1.35
C HIS A 714 21.88 15.94 1.87
N ILE A 715 21.07 14.91 1.61
CA ILE A 715 19.69 14.81 2.13
C ILE A 715 19.72 14.73 3.67
N GLU A 716 20.62 13.93 4.24
CA GLU A 716 20.76 13.77 5.68
C GLU A 716 21.19 15.07 6.35
N GLN A 717 22.17 15.78 5.79
CA GLN A 717 22.59 17.09 6.29
C GLN A 717 21.47 18.13 6.23
N ALA A 718 20.66 18.11 5.15
CA ALA A 718 19.50 19.01 5.01
C ALA A 718 18.43 18.68 6.08
N ARG A 719 18.18 17.41 6.37
CA ARG A 719 17.25 16.97 7.43
C ARG A 719 17.72 17.43 8.82
N ARG A 720 19.02 17.25 9.14
CA ARG A 720 19.59 17.71 10.41
C ARG A 720 19.48 19.22 10.58
N LYS A 721 19.86 19.99 9.57
CA LYS A 721 19.71 21.46 9.60
C LYS A 721 18.25 21.91 9.79
N TYR A 722 17.30 21.19 9.20
CA TYR A 722 15.90 21.47 9.39
C TYR A 722 15.45 21.20 10.84
N GLN A 723 15.88 20.07 11.42
CA GLN A 723 15.60 19.72 12.82
C GLN A 723 16.22 20.71 13.80
N GLU A 724 17.48 21.10 13.58
CA GLU A 724 18.15 22.13 14.38
C GLU A 724 17.41 23.48 14.33
N ARG A 725 16.91 23.87 13.16
CA ARG A 725 16.09 25.10 13.01
C ARG A 725 14.73 25.01 13.67
N GLN A 726 14.18 23.81 13.83
CA GLN A 726 12.92 23.60 14.58
C GLN A 726 13.16 23.53 16.11
N ALA A 727 14.32 23.10 16.53
CA ALA A 727 14.69 22.99 17.94
C ALA A 727 15.21 24.33 18.50
N ALA A 728 15.73 25.24 17.66
CA ALA A 728 16.12 26.60 17.98
C ALA A 728 14.95 27.60 17.92
#